data_0fd0762400aaf4b16a6758c2b4b65b7f
#
_entry.id   0fd0762400aaf4b16a6758c2b4b65b7f
#
_cell.length_a   1.000
_cell.length_b   1.000
_cell.length_c   1.000
_cell.angle_alpha   90.00
_cell.angle_beta   90.00
_cell.angle_gamma   90.00
#
_symmetry.space_group_name_H-M   'P 1'
#
loop_
_entity.id
_entity.type
_entity.pdbx_description
1 polymer ?
#
loop_
_entity_poly.entity_id
_entity_poly.type
_entity_poly.pdbx_seq_one_letter_code
_entity_poly.pdbx_strand_id
1 'polypeptide(L)'
;MINLKDFIHLHVHTVGSLLDGYNRLSNLIDKVKELGMNAIAITDHGTLAETYTFNKMCHKEGIKPLLGCEIYYTHDMNTLVLSADERRELAIESALKDGVEIPENAKKKELTELLKPYMYDTKGYHLILIAKNQTGWDNLVKLTSEANDICMFNGRGHADLNLLRKYSEGLICTSACISSIICHSIRNNNIEYAEEMVKEFVDIFGDDFYLEIQPLNWDVQYTVNLELIRIANKYNIKLVATNDSHYTNEDDWYEHDVLLCMSSGALLSDENRMKYAHEYWIRSYDEMVEAFMQQSDDESYIQTVTQALLNTKEIADKVEDDIKLGSDHELLPEIEVPEGFTPETWLSRQCWLNLYKYLNKKDLWDKRLEYEARLKNELDIIITKGFASYILIVQDAINWGDKNGCSFGPGRGSGAGSLTLFLLGIVKGTDPIEYNLLFSRFLTMDRKLCPDIDSDVSMVDRQKLINYLNNKYGHNNTCQVGTVTTLGVKNGIQDVAKVLGYSFAESTSITKRIDDLLNVPDLSFKMLDDLQEEDEDLFDKWVILQSEYPEVIRLARAFEGIPRNYGVHAGGVLITPTAINDTFPTRTIDGRKVTVWDKNVVEEAGGVKYDFLGLTTISVIELCLSYINKNYDINLTIKDLYENVDIRSDENSFNMLKHQESEAVFQMESNLFKGLMRDIQPDSINDLIVITSLGRPGPLGAGMHTKYAKRKLGEEAIVMPLPNLEDVLADTYGTIVYQEQIMKISQIVAGFDDNQADTYMRKALAKKDKKKMALCREWLIYGKPEQDEHGAPIDGGIKRGYDEQQLLAFWEDLKGYATYLSI
;
A
#
# COMPACT_ATOMS: atom_id res chain seq x y z
N MET A 1 -6.70 22.24 40.70
CA MET A 1 -6.69 22.50 39.26
C MET A 1 -6.44 21.18 38.57
N ILE A 2 -7.37 20.73 37.76
CA ILE A 2 -7.23 19.51 36.96
C ILE A 2 -6.07 19.78 35.98
N ASN A 3 -5.16 18.85 35.86
CA ASN A 3 -4.07 18.97 34.90
C ASN A 3 -4.65 18.71 33.50
N LEU A 4 -4.50 19.67 32.57
CA LEU A 4 -4.99 19.54 31.17
C LEU A 4 -4.48 18.28 30.44
N LYS A 5 -3.44 17.62 30.98
CA LYS A 5 -2.89 16.35 30.50
C LYS A 5 -3.70 15.12 30.92
N ASP A 6 -4.72 15.30 31.75
CA ASP A 6 -5.50 14.19 32.29
C ASP A 6 -6.71 13.80 31.41
N PHE A 7 -6.97 14.54 30.30
CA PHE A 7 -8.00 14.19 29.30
C PHE A 7 -7.36 13.61 28.05
N ILE A 8 -7.95 12.52 27.54
CA ILE A 8 -7.47 11.78 26.36
C ILE A 8 -8.64 11.53 25.40
N HIS A 9 -8.48 11.82 24.12
CA HIS A 9 -9.44 11.45 23.09
C HIS A 9 -9.41 9.94 22.84
N LEU A 10 -10.54 9.27 23.08
CA LEU A 10 -10.69 7.81 22.93
C LEU A 10 -11.46 7.40 21.67
N HIS A 11 -12.18 8.34 21.04
CA HIS A 11 -13.01 8.12 19.85
C HIS A 11 -12.58 9.12 18.77
N VAL A 12 -11.74 8.63 17.84
CA VAL A 12 -11.09 9.47 16.81
C VAL A 12 -11.02 8.71 15.50
N HIS A 13 -11.52 9.34 14.44
CA HIS A 13 -11.50 8.85 13.07
C HIS A 13 -10.41 9.55 12.27
N THR A 14 -9.47 8.77 11.75
CA THR A 14 -8.40 9.25 10.89
C THR A 14 -8.81 9.15 9.41
N VAL A 15 -7.90 9.50 8.50
CA VAL A 15 -8.08 9.26 7.06
C VAL A 15 -8.27 7.77 6.72
N GLY A 16 -8.03 6.84 7.66
CA GLY A 16 -8.34 5.41 7.56
C GLY A 16 -9.84 5.12 7.50
N SER A 17 -10.66 5.98 8.08
CA SER A 17 -12.12 6.01 7.89
C SER A 17 -12.42 6.64 6.52
N LEU A 18 -12.37 5.80 5.46
CA LEU A 18 -12.37 6.24 4.05
C LEU A 18 -13.45 7.27 3.73
N LEU A 19 -13.02 8.45 3.25
CA LEU A 19 -13.88 9.57 2.85
C LEU A 19 -14.90 9.99 3.92
N ASP A 20 -14.56 9.75 5.20
CA ASP A 20 -15.31 10.16 6.37
C ASP A 20 -14.37 10.87 7.37
N GLY A 21 -13.27 10.26 7.80
CA GLY A 21 -12.27 10.93 8.63
C GLY A 21 -11.34 11.85 7.82
N TYR A 22 -11.06 13.05 8.36
CA TYR A 22 -10.10 14.01 7.80
C TYR A 22 -8.88 14.25 8.69
N ASN A 23 -8.76 13.54 9.82
CA ASN A 23 -7.56 13.57 10.66
C ASN A 23 -6.38 12.88 9.96
N ARG A 24 -5.47 13.65 9.37
CA ARG A 24 -4.16 13.14 8.93
C ARG A 24 -3.30 12.85 10.15
N LEU A 25 -2.61 11.72 10.18
CA LEU A 25 -1.83 11.31 11.35
C LEU A 25 -0.81 12.37 11.79
N SER A 26 -0.14 13.05 10.85
CA SER A 26 0.79 14.13 11.17
C SER A 26 0.12 15.29 11.90
N ASN A 27 -1.01 15.76 11.35
CA ASN A 27 -1.74 16.90 11.92
C ASN A 27 -2.33 16.53 13.29
N LEU A 28 -2.86 15.30 13.41
CA LEU A 28 -3.39 14.78 14.66
C LEU A 28 -2.34 14.76 15.77
N ILE A 29 -1.15 14.23 15.47
CA ILE A 29 -0.04 14.14 16.43
C ILE A 29 0.45 15.55 16.82
N ASP A 30 0.60 16.45 15.87
CA ASP A 30 0.98 17.84 16.13
C ASP A 30 -0.06 18.55 17.02
N LYS A 31 -1.35 18.33 16.77
CA LYS A 31 -2.44 18.87 17.60
C LYS A 31 -2.43 18.33 19.02
N VAL A 32 -2.21 17.03 19.18
CA VAL A 32 -2.08 16.37 20.49
C VAL A 32 -0.92 16.98 21.31
N LYS A 33 0.22 17.27 20.66
CA LYS A 33 1.37 17.94 21.29
C LYS A 33 1.05 19.38 21.65
N GLU A 34 0.38 20.12 20.75
CA GLU A 34 -0.08 21.49 20.99
C GLU A 34 -0.97 21.55 22.23
N LEU A 35 -1.92 20.62 22.36
CA LEU A 35 -2.82 20.53 23.52
C LEU A 35 -2.15 19.96 24.77
N GLY A 36 -0.90 19.51 24.69
CA GLY A 36 -0.14 18.96 25.81
C GLY A 36 -0.65 17.60 26.30
N MET A 37 -1.38 16.87 25.46
CA MET A 37 -1.82 15.51 25.74
C MET A 37 -0.65 14.52 25.55
N ASN A 38 -0.62 13.45 26.32
CA ASN A 38 0.45 12.44 26.29
C ASN A 38 0.01 11.09 25.71
N ALA A 39 -1.26 10.96 25.37
CA ALA A 39 -1.83 9.78 24.71
C ALA A 39 -2.97 10.20 23.79
N ILE A 40 -3.31 9.34 22.83
CA ILE A 40 -4.49 9.51 21.96
C ILE A 40 -4.87 8.15 21.38
N ALA A 41 -6.17 7.91 21.15
CA ALA A 41 -6.66 6.73 20.43
C ALA A 41 -6.86 7.02 18.94
N ILE A 42 -6.83 5.95 18.15
CA ILE A 42 -7.49 5.89 16.84
C ILE A 42 -8.52 4.76 16.85
N THR A 43 -9.70 5.03 16.31
CA THR A 43 -10.85 4.12 16.31
C THR A 43 -11.58 4.18 14.97
N ASP A 44 -10.83 3.98 13.87
CA ASP A 44 -11.37 4.07 12.52
C ASP A 44 -12.50 3.07 12.27
N HIS A 45 -13.42 3.44 11.38
CA HIS A 45 -14.61 2.66 11.00
C HIS A 45 -14.27 1.29 10.40
N GLY A 46 -14.42 0.21 11.19
CA GLY A 46 -14.28 -1.19 10.77
C GLY A 46 -12.92 -1.55 10.19
N THR A 47 -11.86 -0.78 10.49
CA THR A 47 -10.54 -0.97 9.90
C THR A 47 -9.40 -0.69 10.87
N LEU A 48 -8.28 -1.39 10.66
CA LEU A 48 -7.01 -1.17 11.36
C LEU A 48 -5.92 -0.63 10.42
N ALA A 49 -6.31 0.04 9.32
CA ALA A 49 -5.39 0.42 8.24
C ALA A 49 -4.27 1.36 8.71
N GLU A 50 -4.60 2.36 9.50
CA GLU A 50 -3.64 3.37 9.96
C GLU A 50 -2.90 3.00 11.24
N THR A 51 -3.25 1.89 11.91
CA THR A 51 -2.75 1.54 13.25
C THR A 51 -1.23 1.38 13.30
N TYR A 52 -0.63 0.72 12.32
CA TYR A 52 0.83 0.51 12.27
C TYR A 52 1.60 1.83 12.14
N THR A 53 1.21 2.66 11.18
CA THR A 53 1.82 3.97 10.93
C THR A 53 1.62 4.90 12.12
N PHE A 54 0.42 4.93 12.68
CA PHE A 54 0.08 5.69 13.87
C PHE A 54 0.94 5.29 15.07
N ASN A 55 1.03 3.99 15.38
CA ASN A 55 1.85 3.47 16.47
C ASN A 55 3.31 3.93 16.35
N LYS A 56 3.89 3.77 15.17
CA LYS A 56 5.26 4.17 14.86
C LYS A 56 5.50 5.68 15.02
N MET A 57 4.55 6.50 14.55
CA MET A 57 4.63 7.96 14.67
C MET A 57 4.47 8.44 16.11
N CYS A 58 3.53 7.88 16.87
CA CYS A 58 3.32 8.21 18.27
C CYS A 58 4.56 7.91 19.12
N HIS A 59 5.14 6.72 19.00
CA HIS A 59 6.36 6.36 19.72
C HIS A 59 7.53 7.30 19.38
N LYS A 60 7.70 7.67 18.12
CA LYS A 60 8.73 8.62 17.69
C LYS A 60 8.58 9.98 18.36
N GLU A 61 7.36 10.43 18.59
CA GLU A 61 7.05 11.74 19.17
C GLU A 61 6.81 11.68 20.68
N GLY A 62 6.97 10.51 21.33
CA GLY A 62 6.80 10.32 22.77
C GLY A 62 5.35 10.39 23.25
N ILE A 63 4.38 10.09 22.38
CA ILE A 63 2.96 10.02 22.65
C ILE A 63 2.58 8.54 22.79
N LYS A 64 1.73 8.22 23.78
CA LYS A 64 1.20 6.86 23.96
C LYS A 64 0.08 6.58 22.95
N PRO A 65 0.22 5.59 22.02
CA PRO A 65 -0.84 5.20 21.10
C PRO A 65 -1.86 4.31 21.83
N LEU A 66 -3.13 4.58 21.65
CA LEU A 66 -4.22 3.71 22.04
C LEU A 66 -4.82 3.12 20.76
N LEU A 67 -4.61 1.81 20.55
CA LEU A 67 -4.96 1.13 19.31
C LEU A 67 -6.36 0.56 19.40
N GLY A 68 -7.27 1.09 18.60
CA GLY A 68 -8.68 0.68 18.62
C GLY A 68 -9.30 0.62 17.23
N CYS A 69 -10.58 0.30 17.23
CA CYS A 69 -11.44 0.23 16.05
C CYS A 69 -12.88 0.51 16.46
N GLU A 70 -13.59 1.33 15.71
CA GLU A 70 -15.04 1.38 15.79
C GLU A 70 -15.62 0.27 14.90
N ILE A 71 -16.06 -0.81 15.53
CA ILE A 71 -16.65 -1.96 14.83
C ILE A 71 -18.14 -1.75 14.59
N TYR A 72 -18.69 -2.52 13.65
CA TYR A 72 -20.14 -2.58 13.42
C TYR A 72 -20.73 -3.80 14.12
N TYR A 73 -21.56 -3.55 15.13
CA TYR A 73 -22.31 -4.59 15.81
C TYR A 73 -23.59 -4.95 15.06
N THR A 74 -23.95 -6.23 15.03
CA THR A 74 -25.21 -6.76 14.49
C THR A 74 -25.77 -7.83 15.42
N HIS A 75 -27.08 -8.08 15.35
CA HIS A 75 -27.74 -9.05 16.21
C HIS A 75 -27.33 -10.51 15.90
N ASP A 76 -27.17 -10.84 14.62
CA ASP A 76 -26.78 -12.18 14.16
C ASP A 76 -26.11 -12.05 12.78
N MET A 77 -24.87 -12.41 12.73
CA MET A 77 -24.04 -12.35 11.51
C MET A 77 -24.59 -13.28 10.41
N ASN A 78 -25.08 -14.46 10.77
CA ASN A 78 -25.57 -15.44 9.81
C ASN A 78 -26.84 -14.95 9.10
N THR A 79 -27.73 -14.28 9.82
CA THR A 79 -28.95 -13.70 9.22
C THR A 79 -28.63 -12.47 8.39
N LEU A 80 -27.67 -11.63 8.79
CA LEU A 80 -27.31 -10.41 8.07
C LEU A 80 -26.81 -10.68 6.65
N VAL A 81 -26.01 -11.73 6.44
CA VAL A 81 -25.43 -12.09 5.14
C VAL A 81 -26.42 -12.75 4.16
N LEU A 82 -27.57 -13.20 4.63
CA LEU A 82 -28.61 -13.73 3.76
C LEU A 82 -29.08 -12.67 2.76
N SER A 83 -29.60 -13.10 1.63
CA SER A 83 -30.25 -12.21 0.67
C SER A 83 -31.53 -11.56 1.27
N ALA A 84 -31.96 -10.45 0.68
CA ALA A 84 -33.19 -9.77 1.14
C ALA A 84 -34.42 -10.67 1.04
N ASP A 85 -34.45 -11.60 0.07
CA ASP A 85 -35.56 -12.55 -0.09
C ASP A 85 -35.52 -13.61 0.99
N GLU A 86 -34.35 -14.20 1.32
CA GLU A 86 -34.19 -15.17 2.40
C GLU A 86 -34.53 -14.56 3.76
N ARG A 87 -34.08 -13.34 4.06
CA ARG A 87 -34.47 -12.61 5.30
C ARG A 87 -35.97 -12.36 5.36
N ARG A 88 -36.61 -12.12 4.22
CA ARG A 88 -38.07 -11.96 4.15
C ARG A 88 -38.81 -13.28 4.39
N GLU A 89 -38.30 -14.40 3.90
CA GLU A 89 -38.85 -15.73 4.17
C GLU A 89 -38.78 -16.05 5.66
N LEU A 90 -37.65 -15.76 6.34
CA LEU A 90 -37.52 -15.90 7.79
C LEU A 90 -38.53 -15.02 8.56
N ALA A 91 -38.74 -13.79 8.08
CA ALA A 91 -39.75 -12.90 8.68
C ALA A 91 -41.18 -13.45 8.53
N ILE A 92 -41.50 -14.05 7.38
CA ILE A 92 -42.77 -14.73 7.13
C ILE A 92 -42.94 -15.94 8.11
N GLU A 93 -41.91 -16.79 8.20
CA GLU A 93 -41.95 -17.93 9.13
C GLU A 93 -42.15 -17.50 10.59
N SER A 94 -41.47 -16.43 11.02
CA SER A 94 -41.59 -15.90 12.38
C SER A 94 -42.99 -15.34 12.63
N ALA A 95 -43.56 -14.58 11.70
CA ALA A 95 -44.91 -14.04 11.77
C ALA A 95 -45.98 -15.16 11.85
N LEU A 96 -45.81 -16.20 11.04
CA LEU A 96 -46.69 -17.38 11.06
C LEU A 96 -46.61 -18.14 12.39
N LYS A 97 -45.43 -18.29 13.01
CA LYS A 97 -45.27 -18.89 14.33
C LYS A 97 -45.99 -18.11 15.42
N ASP A 98 -46.04 -16.79 15.31
CA ASP A 98 -46.75 -15.89 16.22
C ASP A 98 -48.27 -15.82 15.91
N GLY A 99 -48.72 -16.59 14.95
CA GLY A 99 -50.15 -16.67 14.60
C GLY A 99 -50.66 -15.52 13.71
N VAL A 100 -49.75 -14.77 13.08
CA VAL A 100 -50.15 -13.72 12.12
C VAL A 100 -50.62 -14.37 10.84
N GLU A 101 -51.85 -14.06 10.40
CA GLU A 101 -52.39 -14.50 9.12
C GLU A 101 -51.80 -13.65 7.97
N ILE A 102 -51.13 -14.30 7.04
CA ILE A 102 -50.58 -13.66 5.85
C ILE A 102 -51.50 -13.93 4.68
N PRO A 103 -52.20 -12.89 4.12
CA PRO A 103 -53.13 -13.08 3.00
C PRO A 103 -52.37 -13.54 1.73
N GLU A 104 -52.90 -14.62 1.07
CA GLU A 104 -52.27 -15.15 -0.17
C GLU A 104 -52.12 -14.11 -1.28
N ASN A 105 -52.93 -13.08 -1.30
CA ASN A 105 -52.95 -12.01 -2.34
C ASN A 105 -52.49 -10.64 -1.76
N ALA A 106 -51.76 -10.60 -0.66
CA ALA A 106 -51.27 -9.34 -0.08
C ALA A 106 -50.42 -8.57 -1.07
N LYS A 107 -50.74 -7.30 -1.27
CA LYS A 107 -49.91 -6.39 -2.06
C LYS A 107 -48.55 -6.18 -1.38
N LYS A 108 -47.49 -5.99 -2.15
CA LYS A 108 -46.11 -5.80 -1.65
C LYS A 108 -46.04 -4.82 -0.47
N LYS A 109 -46.77 -3.72 -0.51
CA LYS A 109 -46.81 -2.69 0.56
C LYS A 109 -47.47 -3.20 1.82
N GLU A 110 -48.59 -3.90 1.70
CA GLU A 110 -49.33 -4.49 2.83
C GLU A 110 -48.50 -5.55 3.52
N LEU A 111 -47.85 -6.43 2.73
CA LEU A 111 -46.99 -7.47 3.26
C LEU A 111 -45.75 -6.86 3.94
N THR A 112 -45.18 -5.76 3.40
CA THR A 112 -44.04 -5.07 4.05
C THR A 112 -44.43 -4.48 5.41
N GLU A 113 -45.59 -3.84 5.52
CA GLU A 113 -46.06 -3.29 6.81
C GLU A 113 -46.38 -4.39 7.83
N LEU A 114 -47.00 -5.49 7.36
CA LEU A 114 -47.31 -6.64 8.19
C LEU A 114 -46.05 -7.34 8.77
N LEU A 115 -45.02 -7.46 7.92
CA LEU A 115 -43.77 -8.11 8.29
C LEU A 115 -42.78 -7.20 9.01
N LYS A 116 -43.02 -5.90 9.06
CA LYS A 116 -42.09 -4.91 9.65
C LYS A 116 -41.60 -5.29 11.07
N PRO A 117 -42.44 -5.82 12.00
CA PRO A 117 -41.96 -6.23 13.32
C PRO A 117 -41.06 -7.48 13.30
N TYR A 118 -41.10 -8.26 12.22
CA TYR A 118 -40.36 -9.52 12.05
C TYR A 118 -39.16 -9.40 11.13
N MET A 119 -39.04 -8.26 10.45
CA MET A 119 -37.88 -8.02 9.55
C MET A 119 -36.61 -7.87 10.37
N TYR A 120 -35.58 -8.60 9.93
CA TYR A 120 -34.26 -8.47 10.52
C TYR A 120 -33.72 -7.05 10.37
N ASP A 121 -33.19 -6.50 11.47
CA ASP A 121 -32.56 -5.19 11.43
C ASP A 121 -31.16 -5.30 10.80
N THR A 122 -30.98 -4.68 9.64
CA THR A 122 -29.73 -4.68 8.87
C THR A 122 -28.80 -3.53 9.19
N LYS A 123 -29.08 -2.77 10.25
CA LYS A 123 -28.18 -1.70 10.69
C LYS A 123 -26.91 -2.28 11.29
N GLY A 124 -25.78 -1.66 10.95
CA GLY A 124 -24.53 -1.82 11.68
C GLY A 124 -24.49 -0.78 12.81
N TYR A 125 -24.48 -1.23 14.05
CA TYR A 125 -24.40 -0.38 15.21
C TYR A 125 -22.95 -0.18 15.63
N HIS A 126 -22.57 1.04 15.99
CA HIS A 126 -21.20 1.35 16.37
C HIS A 126 -20.87 0.85 17.77
N LEU A 127 -19.65 0.36 17.94
CA LEU A 127 -19.08 -0.06 19.21
C LEU A 127 -17.56 0.16 19.17
N ILE A 128 -17.00 0.86 20.16
CA ILE A 128 -15.54 1.11 20.20
C ILE A 128 -14.86 -0.02 20.96
N LEU A 129 -13.81 -0.57 20.37
CA LEU A 129 -12.90 -1.51 21.02
C LEU A 129 -11.48 -0.94 21.01
N ILE A 130 -10.80 -0.99 22.17
CA ILE A 130 -9.42 -0.54 22.35
C ILE A 130 -8.59 -1.69 22.92
N ALA A 131 -7.45 -2.00 22.33
CA ALA A 131 -6.54 -3.00 22.84
C ALA A 131 -5.87 -2.52 24.13
N LYS A 132 -6.01 -3.29 25.23
CA LYS A 132 -5.43 -3.00 26.53
C LYS A 132 -3.98 -3.49 26.63
N ASN A 133 -3.68 -4.61 25.99
CA ASN A 133 -2.40 -5.31 26.01
C ASN A 133 -2.20 -6.10 24.72
N GLN A 134 -1.10 -6.87 24.62
CA GLN A 134 -0.80 -7.67 23.43
C GLN A 134 -1.94 -8.65 23.08
N THR A 135 -2.52 -9.34 24.09
CA THR A 135 -3.65 -10.25 23.87
C THR A 135 -4.84 -9.51 23.25
N GLY A 136 -5.13 -8.31 23.76
CA GLY A 136 -6.21 -7.47 23.23
C GLY A 136 -5.94 -7.03 21.78
N TRP A 137 -4.70 -6.67 21.45
CA TRP A 137 -4.33 -6.35 20.07
C TRP A 137 -4.52 -7.56 19.14
N ASP A 138 -3.99 -8.71 19.51
CA ASP A 138 -4.11 -9.95 18.73
C ASP A 138 -5.58 -10.35 18.53
N ASN A 139 -6.41 -10.17 19.57
CA ASN A 139 -7.84 -10.41 19.50
C ASN A 139 -8.58 -9.37 18.65
N LEU A 140 -8.18 -8.10 18.68
CA LEU A 140 -8.77 -7.06 17.82
C LEU A 140 -8.48 -7.32 16.34
N VAL A 141 -7.26 -7.75 16.00
CA VAL A 141 -6.89 -8.17 14.65
C VAL A 141 -7.73 -9.38 14.20
N LYS A 142 -7.88 -10.40 15.06
CA LYS A 142 -8.69 -11.59 14.75
C LYS A 142 -10.17 -11.28 14.62
N LEU A 143 -10.72 -10.48 15.52
CA LEU A 143 -12.12 -10.06 15.50
C LEU A 143 -12.47 -9.31 14.22
N THR A 144 -11.72 -8.27 13.89
CA THR A 144 -11.96 -7.47 12.69
C THR A 144 -11.77 -8.28 11.42
N SER A 145 -10.77 -9.17 11.39
CA SER A 145 -10.51 -10.05 10.24
C SER A 145 -11.64 -11.09 10.07
N GLU A 146 -12.08 -11.75 11.14
CA GLU A 146 -13.16 -12.75 11.09
C GLU A 146 -14.51 -12.10 10.75
N ALA A 147 -14.80 -10.92 11.28
CA ALA A 147 -15.97 -10.13 10.90
C ALA A 147 -15.98 -9.82 9.38
N ASN A 148 -14.84 -9.42 8.83
CA ASN A 148 -14.69 -9.18 7.40
C ASN A 148 -14.80 -10.45 6.54
N ASP A 149 -14.34 -11.60 7.03
CA ASP A 149 -14.38 -12.86 6.30
C ASP A 149 -15.79 -13.51 6.31
N ILE A 150 -16.51 -13.44 7.44
CA ILE A 150 -17.78 -14.12 7.64
C ILE A 150 -18.98 -13.21 7.32
N CYS A 151 -18.94 -11.96 7.75
CA CYS A 151 -20.09 -11.06 7.68
C CYS A 151 -19.75 -9.71 7.06
N MET A 152 -19.36 -9.72 5.77
CA MET A 152 -19.21 -8.51 4.99
C MET A 152 -20.57 -8.05 4.45
N PHE A 153 -21.10 -6.97 4.99
CA PHE A 153 -22.35 -6.37 4.56
C PHE A 153 -22.17 -4.88 4.24
N ASN A 154 -22.62 -4.44 3.07
CA ASN A 154 -22.43 -3.06 2.58
C ASN A 154 -20.97 -2.58 2.64
N GLY A 155 -20.00 -3.47 2.36
CA GLY A 155 -18.58 -3.16 2.35
C GLY A 155 -17.93 -3.05 3.74
N ARG A 156 -18.62 -3.47 4.82
CA ARG A 156 -18.19 -3.39 6.20
C ARG A 156 -18.34 -4.74 6.90
N GLY A 157 -17.34 -5.11 7.68
CA GLY A 157 -17.38 -6.32 8.51
C GLY A 157 -18.23 -6.08 9.76
N HIS A 158 -19.14 -6.99 10.07
CA HIS A 158 -20.01 -6.90 11.23
C HIS A 158 -19.71 -8.01 12.23
N ALA A 159 -19.85 -7.72 13.53
CA ALA A 159 -19.66 -8.64 14.63
C ALA A 159 -20.95 -8.78 15.45
N ASP A 160 -21.27 -9.99 15.88
CA ASP A 160 -22.35 -10.26 16.85
C ASP A 160 -21.79 -10.55 18.27
N LEU A 161 -22.67 -10.78 19.24
CA LEU A 161 -22.26 -11.09 20.61
C LEU A 161 -21.37 -12.34 20.71
N ASN A 162 -21.57 -13.33 19.83
CA ASN A 162 -20.75 -14.55 19.84
C ASN A 162 -19.32 -14.27 19.46
N LEU A 163 -19.11 -13.47 18.41
CA LEU A 163 -17.79 -13.06 17.98
C LEU A 163 -17.11 -12.16 19.02
N LEU A 164 -17.86 -11.24 19.63
CA LEU A 164 -17.37 -10.41 20.74
C LEU A 164 -16.92 -11.27 21.93
N ARG A 165 -17.74 -12.24 22.40
CA ARG A 165 -17.35 -13.16 23.50
C ARG A 165 -16.10 -13.96 23.17
N LYS A 166 -15.93 -14.36 21.90
CA LYS A 166 -14.76 -15.14 21.45
C LYS A 166 -13.45 -14.37 21.59
N TYR A 167 -13.48 -13.05 21.40
CA TYR A 167 -12.29 -12.20 21.30
C TYR A 167 -12.24 -11.03 22.28
N SER A 168 -13.03 -11.06 23.37
CA SER A 168 -13.11 -9.94 24.34
C SER A 168 -11.89 -9.79 25.25
N GLU A 169 -11.10 -10.85 25.43
CA GLU A 169 -9.97 -10.82 26.35
C GLU A 169 -8.93 -9.75 25.95
N GLY A 170 -8.57 -8.91 26.91
CA GLY A 170 -7.60 -7.83 26.70
C GLY A 170 -8.15 -6.62 25.94
N LEU A 171 -9.48 -6.55 25.69
CA LEU A 171 -10.14 -5.40 25.06
C LEU A 171 -10.87 -4.55 26.09
N ILE A 172 -10.82 -3.24 25.89
CA ILE A 172 -11.68 -2.24 26.52
C ILE A 172 -12.78 -1.90 25.52
N CYS A 173 -14.03 -1.79 25.99
CA CYS A 173 -15.18 -1.48 25.16
C CYS A 173 -15.88 -0.22 25.64
N THR A 174 -16.25 0.68 24.72
CA THR A 174 -17.17 1.80 25.01
C THR A 174 -18.44 1.67 24.16
N SER A 175 -19.53 2.28 24.65
CA SER A 175 -20.82 2.24 23.94
C SER A 175 -20.87 3.06 22.65
N ALA A 176 -19.79 3.70 22.25
CA ALA A 176 -19.66 4.54 21.06
C ALA A 176 -20.68 5.71 20.98
N CYS A 177 -20.91 6.22 19.78
CA CYS A 177 -21.70 7.41 19.50
C CYS A 177 -23.22 7.15 19.46
N ILE A 178 -23.97 8.14 18.99
CA ILE A 178 -25.44 8.11 18.82
C ILE A 178 -25.93 6.95 17.91
N SER A 179 -25.05 6.40 17.10
CA SER A 179 -25.31 5.27 16.20
C SER A 179 -25.17 3.89 16.87
N SER A 180 -24.80 3.83 18.16
CA SER A 180 -24.72 2.57 18.90
C SER A 180 -26.10 1.94 19.15
N ILE A 181 -26.12 0.61 19.40
CA ILE A 181 -27.36 -0.11 19.71
C ILE A 181 -28.04 0.42 20.97
N ILE A 182 -27.25 0.81 21.98
CA ILE A 182 -27.76 1.35 23.25
C ILE A 182 -28.40 2.72 23.01
N CYS A 183 -27.67 3.66 22.38
CA CYS A 183 -28.21 4.99 22.08
C CYS A 183 -29.38 4.95 21.10
N HIS A 184 -29.34 4.06 20.11
CA HIS A 184 -30.45 3.83 19.19
C HIS A 184 -31.71 3.35 19.93
N SER A 185 -31.57 2.45 20.90
CA SER A 185 -32.68 1.94 21.69
C SER A 185 -33.29 3.04 22.59
N ILE A 186 -32.45 3.85 23.22
CA ILE A 186 -32.88 5.03 24.00
C ILE A 186 -33.67 6.00 23.12
N ARG A 187 -33.14 6.35 21.94
CA ARG A 187 -33.83 7.27 20.99
C ARG A 187 -35.21 6.76 20.53
N ASN A 188 -35.36 5.44 20.46
CA ASN A 188 -36.64 4.81 20.08
C ASN A 188 -37.53 4.52 21.32
N ASN A 189 -37.19 5.07 22.48
CA ASN A 189 -37.94 4.89 23.72
C ASN A 189 -38.03 3.43 24.23
N ASN A 190 -37.07 2.58 23.80
CA ASN A 190 -36.94 1.19 24.19
C ASN A 190 -35.83 1.02 25.25
N ILE A 191 -36.10 1.57 26.43
CA ILE A 191 -35.13 1.61 27.54
C ILE A 191 -34.81 0.23 28.07
N GLU A 192 -35.82 -0.66 28.12
CA GLU A 192 -35.61 -2.04 28.59
C GLU A 192 -34.58 -2.78 27.75
N TYR A 193 -34.66 -2.65 26.43
CA TYR A 193 -33.70 -3.25 25.50
C TYR A 193 -32.31 -2.58 25.57
N ALA A 194 -32.25 -1.27 25.77
CA ALA A 194 -30.97 -0.60 26.02
C ALA A 194 -30.27 -1.15 27.26
N GLU A 195 -31.01 -1.36 28.36
CA GLU A 195 -30.50 -1.95 29.61
C GLU A 195 -30.12 -3.43 29.44
N GLU A 196 -30.83 -4.18 28.60
CA GLU A 196 -30.49 -5.56 28.25
C GLU A 196 -29.14 -5.61 27.54
N MET A 197 -28.96 -4.80 26.52
CA MET A 197 -27.69 -4.71 25.80
C MET A 197 -26.52 -4.25 26.66
N VAL A 198 -26.76 -3.33 27.60
CA VAL A 198 -25.76 -2.91 28.59
C VAL A 198 -25.33 -4.13 29.45
N LYS A 199 -26.26 -4.97 29.89
CA LYS A 199 -25.91 -6.16 30.66
C LYS A 199 -25.13 -7.17 29.87
N GLU A 200 -25.48 -7.37 28.57
CA GLU A 200 -24.72 -8.24 27.67
C GLU A 200 -23.26 -7.77 27.52
N PHE A 201 -23.04 -6.46 27.31
CA PHE A 201 -21.69 -5.94 27.21
C PHE A 201 -20.93 -5.96 28.54
N VAL A 202 -21.59 -5.75 29.67
CA VAL A 202 -20.98 -5.94 31.01
C VAL A 202 -20.60 -7.41 31.23
N ASP A 203 -21.44 -8.37 30.82
CA ASP A 203 -21.13 -9.78 30.91
C ASP A 203 -19.90 -10.18 30.09
N ILE A 204 -19.70 -9.52 28.94
CA ILE A 204 -18.56 -9.77 28.02
C ILE A 204 -17.28 -9.11 28.49
N PHE A 205 -17.32 -7.81 28.87
CA PHE A 205 -16.14 -6.99 29.11
C PHE A 205 -15.89 -6.66 30.59
N GLY A 206 -16.86 -6.93 31.49
CA GLY A 206 -16.71 -6.65 32.90
C GLY A 206 -16.41 -5.19 33.24
N ASP A 207 -15.36 -4.97 34.04
CA ASP A 207 -14.89 -3.62 34.44
C ASP A 207 -14.21 -2.83 33.32
N ASP A 208 -14.03 -3.42 32.13
CA ASP A 208 -13.49 -2.79 30.94
C ASP A 208 -14.59 -2.32 29.96
N PHE A 209 -15.88 -2.37 30.39
CA PHE A 209 -16.99 -1.75 29.68
C PHE A 209 -17.31 -0.35 30.22
N TYR A 210 -17.46 0.63 29.32
CA TYR A 210 -17.78 2.03 29.66
C TYR A 210 -18.96 2.52 28.82
N LEU A 211 -19.82 3.36 29.42
CA LEU A 211 -20.81 4.12 28.67
C LEU A 211 -20.23 5.46 28.22
N GLU A 212 -20.47 5.84 26.99
CA GLU A 212 -19.87 6.97 26.33
C GLU A 212 -20.87 8.10 26.16
N ILE A 213 -20.54 9.31 26.64
CA ILE A 213 -21.34 10.54 26.49
C ILE A 213 -20.59 11.54 25.60
N GLN A 214 -21.35 12.31 24.82
CA GLN A 214 -20.79 13.26 23.85
C GLN A 214 -21.37 14.67 23.97
N PRO A 215 -20.58 15.74 23.70
CA PRO A 215 -20.97 17.13 23.92
C PRO A 215 -21.71 17.77 22.76
N LEU A 216 -22.24 16.99 21.79
CA LEU A 216 -22.90 17.56 20.62
C LEU A 216 -24.11 18.42 21.04
N ASN A 217 -24.19 19.64 20.53
CA ASN A 217 -25.26 20.60 20.82
C ASN A 217 -26.54 20.25 20.05
N TRP A 218 -27.17 19.17 20.48
CA TRP A 218 -28.36 18.59 19.88
C TRP A 218 -29.26 18.02 20.99
N ASP A 219 -30.52 18.46 21.08
CA ASP A 219 -31.46 18.05 22.12
C ASP A 219 -31.58 16.54 22.32
N VAL A 220 -31.51 15.80 21.21
CA VAL A 220 -31.56 14.33 21.26
C VAL A 220 -30.31 13.76 21.92
N GLN A 221 -29.11 14.32 21.64
CA GLN A 221 -27.87 13.90 22.28
C GLN A 221 -27.91 14.17 23.79
N TYR A 222 -28.37 15.31 24.21
CA TYR A 222 -28.52 15.63 25.63
C TYR A 222 -29.49 14.66 26.34
N THR A 223 -30.65 14.36 25.72
CA THR A 223 -31.61 13.37 26.26
C THR A 223 -30.97 11.97 26.40
N VAL A 224 -30.19 11.56 25.40
CA VAL A 224 -29.43 10.27 25.42
C VAL A 224 -28.38 10.29 26.52
N ASN A 225 -27.63 11.38 26.68
CA ASN A 225 -26.62 11.50 27.75
C ASN A 225 -27.25 11.39 29.14
N LEU A 226 -28.39 12.02 29.39
CA LEU A 226 -29.10 11.89 30.67
C LEU A 226 -29.50 10.46 30.96
N GLU A 227 -29.99 9.73 29.95
CA GLU A 227 -30.40 8.35 30.12
C GLU A 227 -29.20 7.43 30.32
N LEU A 228 -28.11 7.64 29.61
CA LEU A 228 -26.85 6.92 29.82
C LEU A 228 -26.29 7.12 31.22
N ILE A 229 -26.36 8.36 31.75
CA ILE A 229 -25.98 8.66 33.14
C ILE A 229 -26.86 7.93 34.12
N ARG A 230 -28.19 7.86 33.90
CA ARG A 230 -29.12 7.11 34.70
C ARG A 230 -28.80 5.62 34.73
N ILE A 231 -28.53 5.04 33.56
CA ILE A 231 -28.17 3.61 33.41
C ILE A 231 -26.82 3.35 34.07
N ALA A 232 -25.82 4.20 33.87
CA ALA A 232 -24.51 4.11 34.50
C ALA A 232 -24.58 4.04 36.00
N ASN A 233 -25.38 4.93 36.64
CA ASN A 233 -25.61 4.96 38.05
C ASN A 233 -26.36 3.69 38.55
N LYS A 234 -27.33 3.21 37.76
CA LYS A 234 -28.15 2.02 38.13
C LYS A 234 -27.30 0.74 38.15
N TYR A 235 -26.38 0.59 37.21
CA TYR A 235 -25.58 -0.62 37.06
C TYR A 235 -24.12 -0.47 37.52
N ASN A 236 -23.78 0.69 38.12
CA ASN A 236 -22.44 1.01 38.60
C ASN A 236 -21.38 0.92 37.49
N ILE A 237 -21.69 1.42 36.31
CA ILE A 237 -20.80 1.44 35.15
C ILE A 237 -20.15 2.84 35.09
N LYS A 238 -18.86 2.89 34.74
CA LYS A 238 -18.14 4.15 34.53
C LYS A 238 -18.54 4.82 33.21
N LEU A 239 -18.63 6.13 33.22
CA LEU A 239 -18.80 6.94 32.03
C LEU A 239 -17.46 7.39 31.49
N VAL A 240 -17.37 7.54 30.17
CA VAL A 240 -16.31 8.29 29.48
C VAL A 240 -16.95 9.38 28.62
N ALA A 241 -16.25 10.50 28.45
CA ALA A 241 -16.66 11.59 27.58
C ALA A 241 -15.74 11.70 26.37
N THR A 242 -16.30 11.65 25.17
CA THR A 242 -15.56 11.71 23.89
C THR A 242 -16.17 12.75 22.95
N ASN A 243 -15.50 13.07 21.85
CA ASN A 243 -16.01 14.00 20.85
C ASN A 243 -16.25 13.35 19.48
N ASP A 244 -15.99 12.04 19.32
CA ASP A 244 -16.14 11.37 18.00
C ASP A 244 -15.44 12.17 16.88
N SER A 245 -14.17 12.50 17.10
CA SER A 245 -13.48 13.51 16.32
C SER A 245 -13.13 13.03 14.91
N HIS A 246 -13.63 13.71 13.88
CA HIS A 246 -13.44 13.37 12.47
C HIS A 246 -12.44 14.28 11.75
N TYR A 247 -12.09 15.43 12.33
CA TYR A 247 -11.12 16.36 11.77
C TYR A 247 -10.31 17.06 12.89
N THR A 248 -9.18 17.65 12.51
CA THR A 248 -8.17 18.10 13.47
C THR A 248 -8.50 19.47 14.09
N ASN A 249 -8.86 20.46 13.28
CA ASN A 249 -9.10 21.82 13.72
C ASN A 249 -10.56 22.21 13.51
N GLU A 250 -11.05 23.16 14.28
CA GLU A 250 -12.43 23.66 14.20
C GLU A 250 -12.82 24.08 12.77
N ASP A 251 -11.93 24.73 12.04
CA ASP A 251 -12.18 25.23 10.68
C ASP A 251 -12.18 24.13 9.61
N ASP A 252 -11.75 22.90 9.92
CA ASP A 252 -11.63 21.77 8.96
C ASP A 252 -13.00 21.15 8.61
N TRP A 253 -14.09 21.62 9.21
CA TRP A 253 -15.45 21.09 8.98
C TRP A 253 -15.90 21.16 7.52
N TYR A 254 -15.42 22.16 6.77
CA TYR A 254 -15.83 22.34 5.37
C TYR A 254 -15.18 21.29 4.47
N GLU A 255 -13.90 21.02 4.64
CA GLU A 255 -13.19 19.93 3.98
C GLU A 255 -13.82 18.58 4.30
N HIS A 256 -14.15 18.34 5.57
CA HIS A 256 -14.85 17.14 6.01
C HIS A 256 -16.23 16.98 5.33
N ASP A 257 -17.00 18.05 5.24
CA ASP A 257 -18.32 18.05 4.58
C ASP A 257 -18.22 17.74 3.08
N VAL A 258 -17.16 18.20 2.40
CA VAL A 258 -16.88 17.86 1.00
C VAL A 258 -16.49 16.39 0.87
N LEU A 259 -15.69 15.83 1.80
CA LEU A 259 -15.36 14.38 1.81
C LEU A 259 -16.61 13.52 1.96
N LEU A 260 -17.54 13.89 2.85
CA LEU A 260 -18.82 13.18 3.00
C LEU A 260 -19.65 13.20 1.70
N CYS A 261 -19.61 14.29 0.96
CA CYS A 261 -20.24 14.36 -0.35
C CYS A 261 -19.56 13.44 -1.37
N MET A 262 -18.22 13.36 -1.34
CA MET A 262 -17.47 12.42 -2.20
C MET A 262 -17.83 10.97 -1.88
N SER A 263 -17.94 10.64 -0.59
CA SER A 263 -18.31 9.31 -0.08
C SER A 263 -19.71 8.88 -0.53
N SER A 264 -20.69 9.78 -0.37
CA SER A 264 -22.10 9.52 -0.69
C SER A 264 -22.45 9.71 -2.17
N GLY A 265 -21.57 10.38 -2.95
CA GLY A 265 -21.84 10.79 -4.33
C GLY A 265 -22.84 11.95 -4.46
N ALA A 266 -23.13 12.66 -3.38
CA ALA A 266 -24.02 13.81 -3.33
C ALA A 266 -23.31 15.10 -3.80
N LEU A 267 -24.10 16.09 -4.22
CA LEU A 267 -23.59 17.44 -4.42
C LEU A 267 -23.58 18.22 -3.10
N LEU A 268 -22.65 19.13 -2.96
CA LEU A 268 -22.59 20.01 -1.76
C LEU A 268 -23.86 20.85 -1.62
N SER A 269 -24.53 21.18 -2.74
CA SER A 269 -25.79 21.92 -2.80
C SER A 269 -27.04 21.10 -2.46
N ASP A 270 -26.94 19.77 -2.35
CA ASP A 270 -28.10 18.93 -2.06
C ASP A 270 -28.59 19.16 -0.62
N GLU A 271 -29.88 19.46 -0.46
CA GLU A 271 -30.48 19.75 0.86
C GLU A 271 -30.61 18.51 1.75
N ASN A 272 -30.91 17.35 1.15
CA ASN A 272 -31.20 16.09 1.86
C ASN A 272 -29.99 15.15 1.97
N ARG A 273 -28.77 15.64 1.78
CA ARG A 273 -27.56 14.85 1.95
C ARG A 273 -27.21 14.62 3.43
N MET A 274 -26.36 13.67 3.70
CA MET A 274 -25.75 13.47 5.01
C MET A 274 -24.93 14.70 5.37
N LYS A 275 -25.12 15.22 6.58
CA LYS A 275 -24.37 16.35 7.16
C LYS A 275 -24.08 16.04 8.62
N TYR A 276 -22.88 16.32 9.04
CA TYR A 276 -22.51 16.32 10.44
C TYR A 276 -22.67 17.75 11.02
N ALA A 277 -22.84 17.84 12.33
CA ALA A 277 -22.67 19.11 13.02
C ALA A 277 -21.19 19.55 12.91
N HIS A 278 -20.94 20.88 12.94
CA HIS A 278 -19.57 21.38 12.86
C HIS A 278 -18.91 21.35 14.24
N GLU A 279 -18.85 20.18 14.87
CA GLU A 279 -18.47 20.00 16.29
C GLU A 279 -17.47 18.87 16.52
N TYR A 280 -16.97 18.22 15.45
CA TYR A 280 -16.19 16.96 15.50
C TYR A 280 -14.67 17.14 15.40
N TRP A 281 -14.11 18.29 15.89
CA TRP A 281 -12.65 18.49 15.90
C TRP A 281 -11.98 17.93 17.16
N ILE A 282 -10.65 17.89 17.16
CA ILE A 282 -9.83 17.53 18.33
C ILE A 282 -9.84 18.69 19.32
N ARG A 283 -10.66 18.61 20.36
CA ARG A 283 -10.89 19.62 21.38
C ARG A 283 -9.90 19.51 22.55
N SER A 284 -9.54 20.64 23.13
CA SER A 284 -8.90 20.70 24.45
C SER A 284 -9.88 20.27 25.56
N TYR A 285 -9.34 20.01 26.76
CA TYR A 285 -10.18 19.74 27.93
C TYR A 285 -11.19 20.86 28.21
N ASP A 286 -10.74 22.12 28.15
CA ASP A 286 -11.60 23.29 28.43
C ASP A 286 -12.72 23.41 27.38
N GLU A 287 -12.42 23.22 26.11
CA GLU A 287 -13.41 23.19 25.00
C GLU A 287 -14.42 22.05 25.17
N MET A 288 -13.98 20.88 25.67
CA MET A 288 -14.89 19.76 25.98
C MET A 288 -15.86 20.14 27.10
N VAL A 289 -15.36 20.68 28.21
CA VAL A 289 -16.21 21.15 29.33
C VAL A 289 -17.18 22.21 28.85
N GLU A 290 -16.70 23.22 28.09
CA GLU A 290 -17.53 24.30 27.56
C GLU A 290 -18.65 23.78 26.65
N ALA A 291 -18.34 22.80 25.77
CA ALA A 291 -19.33 22.18 24.90
C ALA A 291 -20.42 21.39 25.69
N PHE A 292 -20.07 20.69 26.76
CA PHE A 292 -21.06 20.07 27.63
C PHE A 292 -21.88 21.11 28.43
N MET A 293 -21.28 22.23 28.81
CA MET A 293 -22.01 23.32 29.45
C MET A 293 -23.07 24.00 28.55
N GLN A 294 -22.91 23.91 27.23
CA GLN A 294 -23.94 24.33 26.27
C GLN A 294 -25.15 23.39 26.28
N GLN A 295 -25.01 22.11 26.68
CA GLN A 295 -26.15 21.21 26.87
C GLN A 295 -26.88 21.48 28.17
N SER A 296 -26.16 21.73 29.28
CA SER A 296 -26.74 22.05 30.58
C SER A 296 -25.74 22.75 31.50
N ASP A 297 -26.22 23.74 32.30
CA ASP A 297 -25.46 24.41 33.36
C ASP A 297 -25.70 23.80 34.75
N ASP A 298 -26.42 22.67 34.84
CA ASP A 298 -26.66 21.95 36.08
C ASP A 298 -25.33 21.46 36.70
N GLU A 299 -25.07 21.84 37.95
CA GLU A 299 -23.82 21.57 38.65
C GLU A 299 -23.57 20.03 38.76
N SER A 300 -24.61 19.21 39.00
CA SER A 300 -24.50 17.76 39.08
C SER A 300 -24.16 17.12 37.73
N TYR A 301 -24.74 17.66 36.64
CA TYR A 301 -24.41 17.24 35.28
C TYR A 301 -22.94 17.54 34.96
N ILE A 302 -22.46 18.75 35.22
CA ILE A 302 -21.07 19.18 34.97
C ILE A 302 -20.08 18.36 35.82
N GLN A 303 -20.39 18.06 37.07
CA GLN A 303 -19.55 17.18 37.91
C GLN A 303 -19.45 15.76 37.29
N THR A 304 -20.56 15.21 36.80
CA THR A 304 -20.60 13.91 36.15
C THR A 304 -19.76 13.89 34.86
N VAL A 305 -19.90 14.90 34.02
CA VAL A 305 -19.11 15.09 32.79
C VAL A 305 -17.61 15.23 33.11
N THR A 306 -17.28 16.05 34.11
CA THR A 306 -15.89 16.24 34.55
C THR A 306 -15.26 14.90 34.95
N GLN A 307 -15.99 14.07 35.67
CA GLN A 307 -15.50 12.73 36.04
C GLN A 307 -15.39 11.81 34.80
N ALA A 308 -16.33 11.88 33.85
CA ALA A 308 -16.26 11.11 32.60
C ALA A 308 -15.07 11.51 31.74
N LEU A 309 -14.69 12.79 31.67
CA LEU A 309 -13.46 13.26 31.01
C LEU A 309 -12.21 12.70 31.70
N LEU A 310 -12.16 12.69 33.03
CA LEU A 310 -11.03 12.12 33.80
C LEU A 310 -10.91 10.60 33.64
N ASN A 311 -12.02 9.89 33.47
CA ASN A 311 -12.02 8.44 33.24
C ASN A 311 -11.37 8.07 31.90
N THR A 312 -11.23 8.99 30.94
CA THR A 312 -10.47 8.73 29.70
C THR A 312 -9.00 8.47 29.99
N LYS A 313 -8.43 9.18 30.98
CA LYS A 313 -7.06 8.93 31.45
C LYS A 313 -6.95 7.57 32.14
N GLU A 314 -7.95 7.13 32.88
CA GLU A 314 -7.94 5.78 33.47
C GLU A 314 -7.83 4.70 32.40
N ILE A 315 -8.55 4.85 31.28
CA ILE A 315 -8.43 3.94 30.16
C ILE A 315 -7.01 3.97 29.57
N ALA A 316 -6.47 5.16 29.34
CA ALA A 316 -5.11 5.31 28.82
C ALA A 316 -4.05 4.68 29.75
N ASP A 317 -4.27 4.75 31.07
CA ASP A 317 -3.38 4.14 32.07
C ASP A 317 -3.50 2.61 32.14
N LYS A 318 -4.67 2.03 31.78
CA LYS A 318 -4.87 0.58 31.69
C LYS A 318 -4.18 -0.04 30.46
N VAL A 319 -3.94 0.73 29.41
CA VAL A 319 -3.27 0.24 28.19
C VAL A 319 -1.77 0.10 28.44
N GLU A 320 -1.18 -1.01 28.01
CA GLU A 320 0.26 -1.25 28.07
C GLU A 320 1.01 -0.40 27.03
N ASP A 321 2.26 0.00 27.36
CA ASP A 321 3.05 0.87 26.48
C ASP A 321 3.71 0.12 25.31
N ASP A 322 3.94 -1.21 25.46
CA ASP A 322 4.78 -2.02 24.56
C ASP A 322 3.97 -2.99 23.69
N ILE A 323 2.78 -2.61 23.23
CA ILE A 323 2.02 -3.42 22.27
C ILE A 323 2.76 -3.46 20.93
N LYS A 324 3.14 -4.67 20.51
CA LYS A 324 3.86 -4.90 19.25
C LYS A 324 2.89 -5.14 18.09
N LEU A 325 3.11 -4.44 16.98
CA LEU A 325 2.39 -4.64 15.74
C LEU A 325 3.32 -5.29 14.71
N GLY A 326 2.93 -6.46 14.22
CA GLY A 326 3.78 -7.21 13.30
C GLY A 326 4.85 -8.05 14.00
N SER A 327 5.93 -8.33 13.28
CA SER A 327 7.06 -9.15 13.72
C SER A 327 8.38 -8.39 13.54
N ASP A 328 9.29 -8.56 14.49
CA ASP A 328 10.65 -7.99 14.44
C ASP A 328 11.57 -8.71 13.42
N HIS A 329 11.11 -9.82 12.85
CA HIS A 329 11.81 -10.61 11.84
C HIS A 329 10.85 -11.06 10.72
N GLU A 330 11.42 -11.44 9.59
CA GLU A 330 10.64 -11.89 8.45
C GLU A 330 9.93 -13.21 8.72
N LEU A 331 8.64 -13.24 8.45
CA LEU A 331 7.76 -14.39 8.64
C LEU A 331 7.82 -15.32 7.41
N LEU A 332 8.92 -16.06 7.32
CA LEU A 332 9.13 -17.02 6.24
C LEU A 332 8.52 -18.39 6.60
N PRO A 333 7.65 -18.95 5.74
CA PRO A 333 7.13 -20.29 5.96
C PRO A 333 8.23 -21.34 5.76
N GLU A 334 8.09 -22.48 6.43
CA GLU A 334 8.95 -23.65 6.19
C GLU A 334 8.67 -24.26 4.82
N ILE A 335 9.74 -24.63 4.14
CA ILE A 335 9.66 -25.39 2.87
C ILE A 335 10.17 -26.81 3.08
N GLU A 336 9.41 -27.77 2.59
CA GLU A 336 9.84 -29.17 2.56
C GLU A 336 11.01 -29.36 1.59
N VAL A 337 12.11 -29.88 2.11
CA VAL A 337 13.29 -30.26 1.34
C VAL A 337 13.55 -31.77 1.50
N PRO A 338 14.29 -32.40 0.58
CA PRO A 338 14.62 -33.83 0.68
C PRO A 338 15.32 -34.17 2.00
N GLU A 339 15.07 -35.38 2.50
CA GLU A 339 15.65 -35.88 3.75
C GLU A 339 17.19 -35.76 3.74
N GLY A 340 17.74 -35.23 4.84
CA GLY A 340 19.18 -35.00 5.01
C GLY A 340 19.67 -33.64 4.48
N PHE A 341 18.79 -32.75 4.01
CA PHE A 341 19.12 -31.40 3.59
C PHE A 341 18.39 -30.36 4.45
N THR A 342 19.04 -29.20 4.59
CA THR A 342 18.37 -27.96 4.99
C THR A 342 18.02 -27.12 3.74
N PRO A 343 17.15 -26.11 3.83
CA PRO A 343 16.89 -25.22 2.70
C PRO A 343 18.17 -24.65 2.06
N GLU A 344 19.15 -24.24 2.87
CA GLU A 344 20.42 -23.65 2.42
C GLU A 344 21.27 -24.67 1.66
N THR A 345 21.41 -25.87 2.21
CA THR A 345 22.22 -26.94 1.58
C THR A 345 21.53 -27.49 0.34
N TRP A 346 20.20 -27.51 0.31
CA TRP A 346 19.43 -27.93 -0.85
C TRP A 346 19.51 -26.88 -1.98
N LEU A 347 19.34 -25.61 -1.66
CA LEU A 347 19.52 -24.51 -2.60
C LEU A 347 20.90 -24.56 -3.24
N SER A 348 21.93 -24.60 -2.42
CA SER A 348 23.32 -24.65 -2.86
C SER A 348 23.56 -25.85 -3.78
N ARG A 349 23.14 -27.06 -3.39
CA ARG A 349 23.28 -28.27 -4.20
C ARG A 349 22.64 -28.13 -5.57
N GLN A 350 21.40 -27.63 -5.64
CA GLN A 350 20.69 -27.43 -6.90
C GLN A 350 21.45 -26.47 -7.82
N CYS A 351 21.90 -25.32 -7.28
CA CYS A 351 22.61 -24.32 -8.05
C CYS A 351 23.92 -24.85 -8.64
N TRP A 352 24.75 -25.52 -7.83
CA TRP A 352 25.99 -26.09 -8.33
C TRP A 352 25.77 -27.16 -9.39
N LEU A 353 24.81 -28.08 -9.22
CA LEU A 353 24.47 -29.07 -10.21
C LEU A 353 23.98 -28.44 -11.53
N ASN A 354 23.15 -27.41 -11.44
CA ASN A 354 22.62 -26.74 -12.63
C ASN A 354 23.68 -25.86 -13.31
N LEU A 355 24.62 -25.27 -12.57
CA LEU A 355 25.75 -24.54 -13.14
C LEU A 355 26.56 -25.45 -14.06
N TYR A 356 26.99 -26.65 -13.60
CA TYR A 356 27.79 -27.52 -14.43
C TYR A 356 27.02 -28.06 -15.63
N LYS A 357 25.72 -28.32 -15.52
CA LYS A 357 24.87 -28.66 -16.66
C LYS A 357 24.79 -27.50 -17.66
N TYR A 358 24.65 -26.26 -17.19
CA TYR A 358 24.58 -25.08 -18.03
C TYR A 358 25.89 -24.84 -18.80
N LEU A 359 27.02 -24.83 -18.09
CA LEU A 359 28.35 -24.67 -18.70
C LEU A 359 28.62 -25.72 -19.79
N ASN A 360 28.19 -26.95 -19.55
CA ASN A 360 28.33 -28.05 -20.52
C ASN A 360 27.40 -27.86 -21.73
N LYS A 361 26.13 -27.45 -21.50
CA LYS A 361 25.13 -27.22 -22.58
C LYS A 361 25.56 -26.07 -23.51
N LYS A 362 26.20 -25.03 -22.95
CA LYS A 362 26.56 -23.79 -23.66
C LYS A 362 28.03 -23.76 -24.10
N ASP A 363 28.81 -24.77 -23.80
CA ASP A 363 30.26 -24.86 -24.09
C ASP A 363 31.07 -23.68 -23.49
N LEU A 364 30.78 -23.36 -22.21
CA LEU A 364 31.35 -22.22 -21.47
C LEU A 364 32.38 -22.64 -20.42
N TRP A 365 33.07 -23.80 -20.62
CA TRP A 365 34.05 -24.31 -19.63
C TRP A 365 35.28 -23.43 -19.46
N ASP A 366 35.63 -22.64 -20.44
CA ASP A 366 36.69 -21.63 -20.38
C ASP A 366 36.37 -20.50 -19.37
N LYS A 367 35.09 -20.18 -19.16
CA LYS A 367 34.60 -19.17 -18.21
C LYS A 367 34.20 -19.78 -16.85
N ARG A 368 34.47 -21.07 -16.62
CA ARG A 368 34.02 -21.77 -15.39
C ARG A 368 34.38 -21.06 -14.12
N LEU A 369 35.59 -20.55 -13.98
CA LEU A 369 36.07 -19.91 -12.75
C LEU A 369 35.28 -18.60 -12.44
N GLU A 370 34.92 -17.86 -13.48
CA GLU A 370 34.09 -16.65 -13.34
C GLU A 370 32.70 -17.00 -12.80
N TYR A 371 32.02 -18.01 -13.38
CA TYR A 371 30.72 -18.48 -12.96
C TYR A 371 30.73 -19.06 -11.55
N GLU A 372 31.74 -19.87 -11.20
CA GLU A 372 31.91 -20.45 -9.88
C GLU A 372 32.13 -19.36 -8.80
N ALA A 373 32.96 -18.34 -9.07
CA ALA A 373 33.19 -17.24 -8.15
C ALA A 373 31.91 -16.41 -7.93
N ARG A 374 31.18 -16.12 -9.01
CA ARG A 374 29.90 -15.40 -8.97
C ARG A 374 28.86 -16.19 -8.17
N LEU A 375 28.67 -17.46 -8.45
CA LEU A 375 27.69 -18.30 -7.75
C LEU A 375 28.02 -18.43 -6.27
N LYS A 376 29.29 -18.64 -5.94
CA LYS A 376 29.73 -18.72 -4.53
C LYS A 376 29.38 -17.43 -3.76
N ASN A 377 29.74 -16.27 -4.32
CA ASN A 377 29.44 -14.98 -3.69
C ASN A 377 27.94 -14.76 -3.48
N GLU A 378 27.11 -15.10 -4.48
CA GLU A 378 25.65 -14.98 -4.38
C GLU A 378 25.07 -15.89 -3.28
N LEU A 379 25.47 -17.17 -3.28
CA LEU A 379 25.00 -18.13 -2.27
C LEU A 379 25.46 -17.75 -0.86
N ASP A 380 26.70 -17.28 -0.69
CA ASP A 380 27.20 -16.82 0.62
C ASP A 380 26.33 -15.68 1.16
N ILE A 381 25.92 -14.71 0.33
CA ILE A 381 25.06 -13.59 0.73
C ILE A 381 23.63 -14.09 1.02
N ILE A 382 23.01 -14.86 0.11
CA ILE A 382 21.64 -15.38 0.24
C ILE A 382 21.49 -16.22 1.52
N ILE A 383 22.44 -17.12 1.78
CA ILE A 383 22.41 -18.01 2.94
C ILE A 383 22.63 -17.22 4.24
N THR A 384 23.59 -16.30 4.27
CA THR A 384 23.87 -15.45 5.46
C THR A 384 22.64 -14.58 5.80
N LYS A 385 21.91 -14.13 4.81
CA LYS A 385 20.68 -13.33 4.99
C LYS A 385 19.43 -14.17 5.32
N GLY A 386 19.49 -15.51 5.25
CA GLY A 386 18.37 -16.41 5.56
C GLY A 386 17.31 -16.53 4.47
N PHE A 387 17.56 -16.10 3.22
CA PHE A 387 16.57 -16.07 2.14
C PHE A 387 16.48 -17.35 1.32
N ALA A 388 17.12 -18.46 1.75
CA ALA A 388 17.10 -19.74 1.03
C ALA A 388 15.67 -20.29 0.88
N SER A 389 14.87 -20.29 1.94
CA SER A 389 13.48 -20.75 1.93
C SER A 389 12.62 -19.92 0.98
N TYR A 390 12.76 -18.59 1.02
CA TYR A 390 12.04 -17.67 0.12
C TYR A 390 12.26 -18.02 -1.36
N ILE A 391 13.52 -18.15 -1.77
CA ILE A 391 13.89 -18.49 -3.16
C ILE A 391 13.35 -19.84 -3.55
N LEU A 392 13.43 -20.84 -2.67
CA LEU A 392 12.93 -22.19 -2.94
C LEU A 392 11.41 -22.24 -3.06
N ILE A 393 10.67 -21.41 -2.31
CA ILE A 393 9.21 -21.30 -2.42
C ILE A 393 8.82 -20.72 -3.80
N VAL A 394 9.52 -19.67 -4.25
CA VAL A 394 9.30 -19.13 -5.60
C VAL A 394 9.63 -20.18 -6.67
N GLN A 395 10.75 -20.88 -6.54
CA GLN A 395 11.14 -21.98 -7.45
C GLN A 395 10.06 -23.08 -7.49
N ASP A 396 9.55 -23.48 -6.34
CA ASP A 396 8.53 -24.52 -6.25
C ASP A 396 7.23 -24.09 -6.96
N ALA A 397 6.78 -22.86 -6.75
CA ALA A 397 5.60 -22.32 -7.42
C ALA A 397 5.76 -22.31 -8.95
N ILE A 398 6.91 -21.86 -9.46
CA ILE A 398 7.20 -21.83 -10.90
C ILE A 398 7.30 -23.25 -11.46
N ASN A 399 8.00 -24.16 -10.78
CA ASN A 399 8.15 -25.54 -11.20
C ASN A 399 6.81 -26.30 -11.23
N TRP A 400 5.92 -26.02 -10.25
CA TRP A 400 4.58 -26.57 -10.25
C TRP A 400 3.78 -26.04 -11.44
N GLY A 401 3.83 -24.73 -11.67
CA GLY A 401 3.14 -24.09 -12.78
C GLY A 401 3.60 -24.62 -14.13
N ASP A 402 4.91 -24.70 -14.40
CA ASP A 402 5.49 -25.26 -15.62
C ASP A 402 4.99 -26.71 -15.88
N LYS A 403 4.89 -27.53 -14.82
CA LYS A 403 4.38 -28.90 -14.91
C LYS A 403 2.86 -29.00 -15.14
N ASN A 404 2.11 -27.96 -14.75
CA ASN A 404 0.65 -27.91 -14.84
C ASN A 404 0.16 -26.97 -15.96
N GLY A 405 1.03 -26.67 -16.92
CA GLY A 405 0.68 -25.92 -18.13
C GLY A 405 0.46 -24.42 -17.93
N CYS A 406 1.04 -23.84 -16.86
CA CYS A 406 1.08 -22.39 -16.72
C CYS A 406 2.25 -21.81 -17.52
N SER A 407 1.99 -20.71 -18.22
CA SER A 407 3.02 -20.02 -18.98
C SER A 407 3.62 -18.86 -18.17
N PHE A 408 4.95 -18.86 -18.03
CA PHE A 408 5.70 -17.81 -17.32
C PHE A 408 6.54 -16.98 -18.28
N GLY A 409 6.71 -15.70 -17.94
CA GLY A 409 7.64 -14.80 -18.57
C GLY A 409 9.11 -15.13 -18.25
N PRO A 410 10.06 -14.41 -18.89
CA PRO A 410 11.49 -14.64 -18.70
C PRO A 410 12.02 -14.19 -17.32
N GLY A 411 11.22 -13.51 -16.55
CA GLY A 411 11.62 -12.78 -15.35
C GLY A 411 11.92 -11.32 -15.65
N ARG A 412 11.86 -10.47 -14.63
CA ARG A 412 12.09 -9.02 -14.74
C ARG A 412 12.68 -8.44 -13.46
N GLY A 413 12.93 -7.12 -13.48
CA GLY A 413 13.41 -6.39 -12.31
C GLY A 413 14.84 -6.76 -11.91
N SER A 414 15.17 -6.57 -10.64
CA SER A 414 16.52 -6.81 -10.11
C SER A 414 16.91 -8.28 -10.05
N GLY A 415 15.93 -9.19 -9.99
CA GLY A 415 16.15 -10.66 -9.98
C GLY A 415 16.89 -11.17 -11.21
N ALA A 416 16.77 -10.49 -12.35
CA ALA A 416 17.51 -10.82 -13.56
C ALA A 416 19.05 -10.73 -13.38
N GLY A 417 19.52 -9.98 -12.38
CA GLY A 417 20.93 -9.88 -12.03
C GLY A 417 21.49 -11.05 -11.20
N SER A 418 20.66 -12.04 -10.85
CA SER A 418 21.08 -13.17 -10.01
C SER A 418 21.34 -14.44 -10.83
N LEU A 419 22.57 -14.94 -10.78
CA LEU A 419 22.94 -16.25 -11.35
C LEU A 419 22.22 -17.38 -10.62
N THR A 420 22.00 -17.25 -9.32
CA THR A 420 21.25 -18.21 -8.51
C THR A 420 19.83 -18.39 -9.05
N LEU A 421 19.10 -17.30 -9.25
CA LEU A 421 17.72 -17.33 -9.78
C LEU A 421 17.68 -17.88 -11.22
N PHE A 422 18.67 -17.54 -12.05
CA PHE A 422 18.80 -18.07 -13.40
C PHE A 422 19.02 -19.59 -13.40
N LEU A 423 19.94 -20.10 -12.59
CA LEU A 423 20.24 -21.52 -12.49
C LEU A 423 19.07 -22.35 -11.91
N LEU A 424 18.21 -21.74 -11.10
CA LEU A 424 17.00 -22.36 -10.57
C LEU A 424 15.81 -22.32 -11.55
N GLY A 425 15.95 -21.64 -12.69
CA GLY A 425 14.89 -21.46 -13.69
C GLY A 425 13.78 -20.49 -13.27
N ILE A 426 14.03 -19.69 -12.24
CA ILE A 426 13.15 -18.58 -11.81
C ILE A 426 13.24 -17.46 -12.85
N VAL A 427 14.46 -17.08 -13.24
CA VAL A 427 14.73 -16.21 -14.37
C VAL A 427 15.08 -17.08 -15.57
N LYS A 428 14.48 -16.80 -16.73
CA LYS A 428 14.62 -17.63 -17.95
C LYS A 428 15.23 -16.78 -19.07
N GLY A 429 16.18 -17.34 -19.80
CA GLY A 429 16.72 -16.73 -21.01
C GLY A 429 17.72 -15.58 -20.84
N THR A 430 17.95 -15.08 -19.61
CA THR A 430 18.88 -13.96 -19.34
C THR A 430 20.01 -14.44 -18.44
N ASP A 431 21.18 -14.68 -19.03
CA ASP A 431 22.39 -14.99 -18.26
C ASP A 431 22.98 -13.68 -17.70
N PRO A 432 23.02 -13.48 -16.37
CA PRO A 432 23.47 -12.23 -15.77
C PRO A 432 24.95 -11.92 -16.01
N ILE A 433 25.78 -12.92 -16.28
CA ILE A 433 27.22 -12.75 -16.60
C ILE A 433 27.35 -12.26 -18.04
N GLU A 434 26.64 -12.89 -18.96
CA GLU A 434 26.67 -12.50 -20.37
C GLU A 434 26.21 -11.04 -20.58
N TYR A 435 25.17 -10.58 -19.83
CA TYR A 435 24.64 -9.22 -19.89
C TYR A 435 25.27 -8.25 -18.88
N ASN A 436 26.33 -8.65 -18.20
CA ASN A 436 27.04 -7.79 -17.25
C ASN A 436 26.17 -7.24 -16.12
N LEU A 437 25.12 -7.97 -15.68
CA LEU A 437 24.20 -7.57 -14.65
C LEU A 437 24.78 -7.74 -13.25
N LEU A 438 24.54 -6.76 -12.39
CA LEU A 438 25.10 -6.74 -11.02
C LEU A 438 24.17 -7.44 -10.03
N PHE A 439 24.70 -8.42 -9.25
CA PHE A 439 23.96 -9.05 -8.16
C PHE A 439 23.66 -8.06 -7.02
N SER A 440 24.57 -7.10 -6.77
CA SER A 440 24.38 -6.08 -5.73
C SER A 440 23.11 -5.22 -5.92
N ARG A 441 22.58 -5.16 -7.13
CA ARG A 441 21.28 -4.53 -7.38
C ARG A 441 20.11 -5.36 -6.85
N PHE A 442 20.22 -6.68 -6.86
CA PHE A 442 19.21 -7.60 -6.32
C PHE A 442 19.35 -7.72 -4.80
N LEU A 443 20.55 -8.06 -4.29
CA LEU A 443 20.79 -8.28 -2.88
C LEU A 443 22.20 -7.84 -2.47
N THR A 444 22.31 -7.13 -1.33
CA THR A 444 23.57 -6.78 -0.66
C THR A 444 23.53 -7.22 0.79
N MET A 445 24.70 -7.33 1.45
CA MET A 445 24.79 -7.70 2.87
C MET A 445 24.07 -6.73 3.79
N ASP A 446 24.03 -5.42 3.44
CA ASP A 446 23.42 -4.37 4.25
C ASP A 446 21.92 -4.20 4.02
N ARG A 447 21.36 -4.81 2.97
CA ARG A 447 19.92 -4.77 2.72
C ARG A 447 19.20 -5.53 3.84
N LYS A 448 18.28 -4.84 4.54
CA LYS A 448 17.53 -5.40 5.67
C LYS A 448 16.32 -6.24 5.24
N LEU A 449 15.62 -5.82 4.21
CA LEU A 449 14.39 -6.45 3.73
C LEU A 449 14.67 -7.49 2.63
N CYS A 450 13.80 -8.49 2.57
CA CYS A 450 13.81 -9.51 1.53
C CYS A 450 13.79 -8.85 0.13
N PRO A 451 14.56 -9.36 -0.84
CA PRO A 451 14.51 -8.83 -2.20
C PRO A 451 13.24 -9.26 -2.93
N ASP A 452 12.70 -8.40 -3.79
CA ASP A 452 11.56 -8.75 -4.65
C ASP A 452 11.99 -9.66 -5.79
N ILE A 453 11.27 -10.77 -5.98
CA ILE A 453 11.37 -11.65 -7.15
C ILE A 453 10.05 -11.53 -7.93
N ASP A 454 10.06 -10.71 -8.96
CA ASP A 454 8.93 -10.52 -9.84
C ASP A 454 8.82 -11.69 -10.84
N SER A 455 7.73 -12.44 -10.80
CA SER A 455 7.43 -13.53 -11.72
C SER A 455 6.18 -13.23 -12.51
N ASP A 456 6.34 -12.98 -13.82
CA ASP A 456 5.22 -12.78 -14.72
C ASP A 456 4.60 -14.13 -15.11
N VAL A 457 3.29 -14.24 -15.05
CA VAL A 457 2.53 -15.44 -15.42
C VAL A 457 1.38 -15.06 -16.36
N SER A 458 0.95 -15.97 -17.20
CA SER A 458 -0.25 -15.77 -18.03
C SER A 458 -1.44 -15.34 -17.17
N MET A 459 -2.16 -14.32 -17.62
CA MET A 459 -3.32 -13.76 -16.88
C MET A 459 -4.36 -14.85 -16.52
N VAL A 460 -4.56 -15.82 -17.42
CA VAL A 460 -5.52 -16.93 -17.23
C VAL A 460 -5.00 -17.98 -16.23
N ASP A 461 -3.68 -18.09 -16.04
CA ASP A 461 -3.08 -19.12 -15.20
C ASP A 461 -2.79 -18.64 -13.77
N ARG A 462 -2.74 -17.32 -13.55
CA ARG A 462 -2.41 -16.74 -12.24
C ARG A 462 -3.29 -17.31 -11.12
N GLN A 463 -4.59 -17.45 -11.35
CA GLN A 463 -5.50 -17.98 -10.32
C GLN A 463 -5.22 -19.47 -10.01
N LYS A 464 -4.78 -20.26 -11.00
CA LYS A 464 -4.36 -21.66 -10.77
C LYS A 464 -3.17 -21.73 -9.82
N LEU A 465 -2.18 -20.81 -10.02
CA LEU A 465 -0.99 -20.72 -9.19
C LEU A 465 -1.34 -20.29 -7.75
N ILE A 466 -2.20 -19.29 -7.59
CA ILE A 466 -2.67 -18.85 -6.25
C ILE A 466 -3.40 -20.00 -5.54
N ASN A 467 -4.25 -20.73 -6.24
CA ASN A 467 -4.94 -21.90 -5.67
C ASN A 467 -3.95 -23.00 -5.24
N TYR A 468 -2.89 -23.21 -6.00
CA TYR A 468 -1.82 -24.14 -5.59
C TYR A 468 -1.15 -23.70 -4.29
N LEU A 469 -0.78 -22.42 -4.17
CA LEU A 469 -0.15 -21.88 -2.97
C LEU A 469 -1.09 -21.98 -1.75
N ASN A 470 -2.35 -21.65 -1.92
CA ASN A 470 -3.38 -21.77 -0.88
C ASN A 470 -3.54 -23.23 -0.39
N ASN A 471 -3.54 -24.18 -1.32
CA ASN A 471 -3.66 -25.60 -0.98
C ASN A 471 -2.39 -26.16 -0.31
N LYS A 472 -1.21 -25.69 -0.72
CA LYS A 472 0.06 -26.17 -0.20
C LYS A 472 0.39 -25.59 1.18
N TYR A 473 0.23 -24.28 1.36
CA TYR A 473 0.61 -23.59 2.58
C TYR A 473 -0.57 -23.38 3.55
N GLY A 474 -1.79 -23.62 3.09
CA GLY A 474 -3.03 -23.45 3.88
C GLY A 474 -3.76 -22.16 3.59
N HIS A 475 -5.10 -22.23 3.48
CA HIS A 475 -5.96 -21.07 3.21
C HIS A 475 -5.91 -20.01 4.31
N ASN A 476 -5.59 -20.38 5.55
CA ASN A 476 -5.45 -19.44 6.64
C ASN A 476 -4.07 -18.76 6.66
N ASN A 477 -3.07 -19.37 6.04
CA ASN A 477 -1.68 -18.93 6.03
C ASN A 477 -1.32 -18.15 4.76
N THR A 478 -2.29 -17.97 3.86
CA THR A 478 -2.10 -17.28 2.58
C THR A 478 -3.17 -16.22 2.37
N CYS A 479 -2.78 -15.05 1.87
CA CYS A 479 -3.72 -14.04 1.37
C CYS A 479 -3.05 -13.19 0.28
N GLN A 480 -3.82 -12.35 -0.39
CA GLN A 480 -3.25 -11.33 -1.27
C GLN A 480 -2.89 -10.08 -0.46
N VAL A 481 -1.93 -9.30 -0.96
CA VAL A 481 -1.58 -8.03 -0.32
C VAL A 481 -2.58 -6.96 -0.73
N GLY A 482 -3.03 -6.16 0.23
CA GLY A 482 -3.91 -5.02 -0.01
C GLY A 482 -3.17 -3.83 -0.62
N THR A 483 -3.93 -2.95 -1.27
CA THR A 483 -3.46 -1.64 -1.73
C THR A 483 -4.40 -0.55 -1.29
N VAL A 484 -3.86 0.63 -1.09
CA VAL A 484 -4.63 1.84 -0.82
C VAL A 484 -4.42 2.80 -1.98
N THR A 485 -5.50 3.15 -2.66
CA THR A 485 -5.49 4.19 -3.69
C THR A 485 -5.78 5.52 -3.03
N THR A 486 -4.90 6.51 -3.21
CA THR A 486 -5.06 7.85 -2.66
C THR A 486 -5.55 8.85 -3.71
N LEU A 487 -6.09 9.96 -3.24
CA LEU A 487 -6.44 11.10 -4.09
C LEU A 487 -5.14 11.78 -4.55
N GLY A 488 -4.84 11.70 -5.84
CA GLY A 488 -3.80 12.50 -6.50
C GLY A 488 -4.40 13.74 -7.14
N VAL A 489 -3.56 14.59 -7.73
CA VAL A 489 -3.96 15.88 -8.32
C VAL A 489 -5.17 15.76 -9.25
N LYS A 490 -5.10 14.87 -10.24
CA LYS A 490 -6.16 14.76 -11.27
C LYS A 490 -7.46 14.17 -10.72
N ASN A 491 -7.36 13.09 -9.96
CA ASN A 491 -8.54 12.45 -9.37
C ASN A 491 -9.17 13.34 -8.30
N GLY A 492 -8.35 14.03 -7.49
CA GLY A 492 -8.84 15.01 -6.51
C GLY A 492 -9.61 16.14 -7.17
N ILE A 493 -9.07 16.73 -8.25
CA ILE A 493 -9.77 17.76 -9.04
C ILE A 493 -11.10 17.25 -9.60
N GLN A 494 -11.13 16.04 -10.17
CA GLN A 494 -12.36 15.47 -10.74
C GLN A 494 -13.42 15.20 -9.68
N ASP A 495 -13.04 14.61 -8.55
CA ASP A 495 -13.98 14.28 -7.48
C ASP A 495 -14.49 15.56 -6.80
N VAL A 496 -13.63 16.54 -6.51
CA VAL A 496 -14.04 17.84 -5.95
C VAL A 496 -14.94 18.62 -6.90
N ALA A 497 -14.54 18.73 -8.17
CA ALA A 497 -15.34 19.43 -9.17
C ALA A 497 -16.75 18.84 -9.28
N LYS A 498 -16.87 17.50 -9.24
CA LYS A 498 -18.16 16.80 -9.25
C LYS A 498 -19.01 17.19 -8.03
N VAL A 499 -18.45 17.20 -6.83
CA VAL A 499 -19.15 17.58 -5.58
C VAL A 499 -19.61 19.04 -5.62
N LEU A 500 -18.82 19.92 -6.22
CA LEU A 500 -19.16 21.34 -6.39
C LEU A 500 -20.15 21.58 -7.56
N GLY A 501 -20.60 20.54 -8.27
CA GLY A 501 -21.61 20.63 -9.31
C GLY A 501 -21.08 20.93 -10.72
N TYR A 502 -19.76 20.88 -10.95
CA TYR A 502 -19.20 20.98 -12.28
C TYR A 502 -19.52 19.73 -13.11
N SER A 503 -19.73 19.92 -14.40
CA SER A 503 -19.95 18.81 -15.33
C SER A 503 -18.66 18.00 -15.54
N PHE A 504 -18.82 16.75 -16.01
CA PHE A 504 -17.67 15.90 -16.36
C PHE A 504 -16.79 16.53 -17.46
N ALA A 505 -17.38 17.26 -18.40
CA ALA A 505 -16.63 17.95 -19.46
C ALA A 505 -15.74 19.08 -18.88
N GLU A 506 -16.26 19.86 -17.93
CA GLU A 506 -15.51 20.92 -17.27
C GLU A 506 -14.36 20.35 -16.43
N SER A 507 -14.61 19.35 -15.59
CA SER A 507 -13.56 18.71 -14.78
C SER A 507 -12.46 18.06 -15.64
N THR A 508 -12.85 17.44 -16.77
CA THR A 508 -11.91 16.88 -17.76
C THR A 508 -11.08 17.98 -18.43
N SER A 509 -11.66 19.15 -18.72
CA SER A 509 -10.94 20.30 -19.26
C SER A 509 -9.87 20.81 -18.30
N ILE A 510 -10.19 20.88 -16.99
CA ILE A 510 -9.22 21.28 -15.97
C ILE A 510 -8.06 20.29 -15.92
N THR A 511 -8.33 18.99 -15.83
CA THR A 511 -7.27 17.97 -15.74
C THR A 511 -6.43 17.88 -17.01
N LYS A 512 -7.00 18.15 -18.20
CA LYS A 512 -6.24 18.22 -19.44
C LYS A 512 -5.28 19.41 -19.44
N ARG A 513 -5.68 20.57 -18.93
CA ARG A 513 -4.79 21.72 -18.77
C ARG A 513 -3.64 21.45 -17.80
N ILE A 514 -3.89 20.63 -16.74
CA ILE A 514 -2.83 20.13 -15.85
C ILE A 514 -1.86 19.24 -16.64
N ASP A 515 -2.34 18.34 -17.50
CA ASP A 515 -1.49 17.51 -18.37
C ASP A 515 -0.66 18.33 -19.34
N ASP A 516 -1.21 19.44 -19.84
CA ASP A 516 -0.49 20.38 -20.72
C ASP A 516 0.62 21.16 -19.97
N LEU A 517 0.50 21.32 -18.63
CA LEU A 517 1.54 21.92 -17.77
C LEU A 517 2.64 20.90 -17.44
N LEU A 518 2.25 19.76 -16.93
CA LEU A 518 3.17 18.72 -16.46
C LEU A 518 2.53 17.34 -16.54
N ASN A 519 2.94 16.54 -17.52
CA ASN A 519 2.46 15.18 -17.72
C ASN A 519 3.47 14.16 -17.21
N VAL A 520 3.48 13.97 -15.88
CA VAL A 520 4.36 13.03 -15.20
C VAL A 520 3.55 12.03 -14.37
N PRO A 521 4.02 10.79 -14.19
CA PRO A 521 3.48 9.88 -13.20
C PRO A 521 3.58 10.49 -11.79
N ASP A 522 2.63 10.14 -10.92
CA ASP A 522 2.60 10.57 -9.51
C ASP A 522 2.74 12.09 -9.33
N LEU A 523 2.07 12.85 -10.22
CA LEU A 523 2.04 14.31 -10.17
C LEU A 523 1.51 14.78 -8.82
N SER A 524 2.21 15.72 -8.19
CA SER A 524 1.82 16.40 -6.95
C SER A 524 1.59 17.89 -7.16
N PHE A 525 0.79 18.50 -6.30
CA PHE A 525 0.62 19.97 -6.32
C PHE A 525 1.92 20.70 -6.06
N LYS A 526 2.81 20.12 -5.26
CA LYS A 526 4.14 20.67 -5.03
C LYS A 526 4.96 20.77 -6.34
N MET A 527 4.90 19.76 -7.19
CA MET A 527 5.59 19.81 -8.49
C MET A 527 5.07 20.92 -9.41
N LEU A 528 3.76 21.21 -9.33
CA LEU A 528 3.17 22.32 -10.06
C LEU A 528 3.61 23.68 -9.49
N ASP A 529 3.77 23.78 -8.17
CA ASP A 529 4.29 25.00 -7.53
C ASP A 529 5.78 25.20 -7.79
N ASP A 530 6.57 24.10 -7.85
CA ASP A 530 8.02 24.14 -8.15
C ASP A 530 8.31 24.65 -9.59
N LEU A 531 7.31 24.69 -10.49
CA LEU A 531 7.42 25.34 -11.82
C LEU A 531 7.84 26.82 -11.72
N GLN A 532 7.58 27.50 -10.59
CA GLN A 532 8.05 28.86 -10.34
C GLN A 532 9.57 29.01 -10.47
N GLU A 533 10.30 27.96 -10.09
CA GLU A 533 11.77 27.91 -10.16
C GLU A 533 12.29 27.30 -11.49
N GLU A 534 11.45 26.51 -12.18
CA GLU A 534 11.86 25.69 -13.32
C GLU A 534 11.42 26.29 -14.68
N ASP A 535 10.21 26.85 -14.79
CA ASP A 535 9.62 27.37 -16.04
C ASP A 535 8.54 28.42 -15.76
N GLU A 536 8.91 29.70 -15.91
CA GLU A 536 8.04 30.85 -15.63
C GLU A 536 6.77 30.87 -16.52
N ASP A 537 6.87 30.46 -17.78
CA ASP A 537 5.72 30.44 -18.70
C ASP A 537 4.68 29.36 -18.31
N LEU A 538 5.15 28.20 -17.85
CA LEU A 538 4.26 27.16 -17.34
C LEU A 538 3.69 27.53 -15.98
N PHE A 539 4.48 28.19 -15.13
CA PHE A 539 4.01 28.68 -13.85
C PHE A 539 2.91 29.74 -14.00
N ASP A 540 3.04 30.68 -14.92
CA ASP A 540 2.00 31.67 -15.21
C ASP A 540 0.68 30.99 -15.62
N LYS A 541 0.73 29.95 -16.47
CA LYS A 541 -0.45 29.18 -16.83
C LYS A 541 -1.06 28.44 -15.62
N TRP A 542 -0.22 27.93 -14.71
CA TRP A 542 -0.65 27.32 -13.47
C TRP A 542 -1.38 28.33 -12.56
N VAL A 543 -0.82 29.54 -12.38
CA VAL A 543 -1.45 30.62 -11.62
C VAL A 543 -2.80 31.05 -12.22
N ILE A 544 -2.89 31.12 -13.56
CA ILE A 544 -4.16 31.41 -14.24
C ILE A 544 -5.19 30.30 -13.93
N LEU A 545 -4.81 29.02 -14.02
CA LEU A 545 -5.71 27.90 -13.72
C LEU A 545 -6.21 27.95 -12.27
N GLN A 546 -5.33 28.26 -11.31
CA GLN A 546 -5.71 28.42 -9.90
C GLN A 546 -6.71 29.57 -9.70
N SER A 547 -6.53 30.68 -10.44
CA SER A 547 -7.42 31.84 -10.35
C SER A 547 -8.80 31.60 -10.96
N GLU A 548 -8.91 30.74 -11.97
CA GLU A 548 -10.17 30.38 -12.62
C GLU A 548 -10.97 29.37 -11.79
N TYR A 549 -10.28 28.48 -11.06
CA TYR A 549 -10.92 27.39 -10.27
C TYR A 549 -10.38 27.35 -8.83
N PRO A 550 -10.43 28.47 -8.08
CA PRO A 550 -9.72 28.60 -6.80
C PRO A 550 -10.18 27.57 -5.78
N GLU A 551 -11.48 27.32 -5.66
CA GLU A 551 -12.04 26.40 -4.68
C GLU A 551 -11.76 24.93 -5.05
N VAL A 552 -11.89 24.56 -6.34
CA VAL A 552 -11.57 23.20 -6.83
C VAL A 552 -10.11 22.87 -6.54
N ILE A 553 -9.20 23.79 -6.85
CA ILE A 553 -7.76 23.58 -6.66
C ILE A 553 -7.40 23.56 -5.17
N ARG A 554 -7.96 24.45 -4.37
CA ARG A 554 -7.73 24.50 -2.92
C ARG A 554 -8.14 23.18 -2.24
N LEU A 555 -9.36 22.72 -2.52
CA LEU A 555 -9.89 21.48 -1.93
C LEU A 555 -9.14 20.23 -2.46
N ALA A 556 -8.88 20.17 -3.76
CA ALA A 556 -8.12 19.06 -4.32
C ALA A 556 -6.70 18.96 -3.70
N ARG A 557 -6.06 20.09 -3.43
CA ARG A 557 -4.77 20.16 -2.71
C ARG A 557 -4.92 19.72 -1.25
N ALA A 558 -5.97 20.12 -0.57
CA ALA A 558 -6.25 19.71 0.80
C ALA A 558 -6.46 18.18 0.90
N PHE A 559 -6.97 17.55 -0.16
CA PHE A 559 -7.22 16.10 -0.21
C PHE A 559 -6.09 15.27 -0.83
N GLU A 560 -5.03 15.89 -1.35
CA GLU A 560 -3.90 15.14 -1.92
C GLU A 560 -3.36 14.11 -0.91
N GLY A 561 -3.24 12.86 -1.33
CA GLY A 561 -2.73 11.76 -0.51
C GLY A 561 -3.74 11.12 0.45
N ILE A 562 -4.99 11.62 0.56
CA ILE A 562 -6.02 10.97 1.38
C ILE A 562 -6.43 9.63 0.75
N PRO A 563 -6.54 8.55 1.53
CA PRO A 563 -7.06 7.27 1.08
C PRO A 563 -8.47 7.39 0.47
N ARG A 564 -8.65 6.81 -0.72
CA ARG A 564 -9.92 6.84 -1.45
C ARG A 564 -10.58 5.47 -1.51
N ASN A 565 -9.82 4.45 -1.85
CA ASN A 565 -10.30 3.07 -1.98
C ASN A 565 -9.26 2.07 -1.50
N TYR A 566 -9.73 0.96 -0.94
CA TYR A 566 -8.93 -0.24 -0.79
C TYR A 566 -9.03 -1.10 -2.04
N GLY A 567 -7.93 -1.73 -2.41
CA GLY A 567 -7.83 -2.61 -3.56
C GLY A 567 -6.97 -3.84 -3.27
N VAL A 568 -6.75 -4.62 -4.30
CA VAL A 568 -5.91 -5.83 -4.25
C VAL A 568 -4.65 -5.59 -5.08
N HIS A 569 -3.48 -5.84 -4.51
CA HIS A 569 -2.21 -5.77 -5.24
C HIS A 569 -2.21 -6.75 -6.41
N ALA A 570 -1.81 -6.29 -7.58
CA ALA A 570 -1.92 -7.06 -8.82
C ALA A 570 -1.12 -8.39 -8.79
N GLY A 571 -0.01 -8.45 -8.06
CA GLY A 571 0.91 -9.59 -8.02
C GLY A 571 1.08 -10.22 -6.64
N GLY A 572 1.07 -9.42 -5.59
CA GLY A 572 1.51 -9.80 -4.25
C GLY A 572 0.64 -10.86 -3.57
N VAL A 573 1.27 -11.96 -3.17
CA VAL A 573 0.71 -12.99 -2.29
C VAL A 573 1.57 -13.04 -1.04
N LEU A 574 0.94 -12.94 0.13
CA LEU A 574 1.58 -13.12 1.43
C LEU A 574 1.41 -14.58 1.86
N ILE A 575 2.50 -15.20 2.32
CA ILE A 575 2.50 -16.55 2.87
C ILE A 575 3.22 -16.49 4.22
N THR A 576 2.56 -16.95 5.29
CA THR A 576 3.10 -16.92 6.66
C THR A 576 3.18 -18.33 7.26
N PRO A 577 4.06 -18.56 8.26
CA PRO A 577 4.15 -19.86 8.95
C PRO A 577 2.92 -20.18 9.80
N THR A 578 2.23 -19.16 10.31
CA THR A 578 0.98 -19.27 11.10
C THR A 578 -0.18 -18.63 10.34
N ALA A 579 -1.36 -18.60 10.93
CA ALA A 579 -2.49 -17.92 10.31
C ALA A 579 -2.19 -16.42 10.08
N ILE A 580 -2.59 -15.89 8.92
CA ILE A 580 -2.33 -14.49 8.55
C ILE A 580 -2.84 -13.53 9.64
N ASN A 581 -4.04 -13.78 10.16
CA ASN A 581 -4.67 -12.93 11.16
C ASN A 581 -4.11 -13.10 12.60
N ASP A 582 -3.06 -13.90 12.78
CA ASP A 582 -2.26 -13.84 14.02
C ASP A 582 -1.34 -12.59 14.04
N THR A 583 -1.06 -12.00 12.87
CA THR A 583 -0.13 -10.86 12.77
C THR A 583 -0.71 -9.71 11.95
N PHE A 584 -1.39 -10.01 10.83
CA PHE A 584 -1.86 -9.02 9.87
C PHE A 584 -3.38 -8.94 9.86
N PRO A 585 -3.98 -7.76 10.06
CA PRO A 585 -5.41 -7.59 9.87
C PRO A 585 -5.78 -7.84 8.40
N THR A 586 -6.89 -8.55 8.19
CA THR A 586 -7.38 -8.93 6.86
C THR A 586 -8.80 -8.42 6.60
N ARG A 587 -9.13 -8.31 5.32
CA ARG A 587 -10.48 -8.00 4.84
C ARG A 587 -10.78 -8.75 3.55
N THR A 588 -12.05 -8.86 3.21
CA THR A 588 -12.49 -9.48 1.97
C THR A 588 -12.81 -8.42 0.92
N ILE A 589 -12.18 -8.48 -0.26
CA ILE A 589 -12.46 -7.64 -1.43
C ILE A 589 -12.74 -8.55 -2.64
N ASP A 590 -13.90 -8.42 -3.25
CA ASP A 590 -14.34 -9.26 -4.38
C ASP A 590 -14.20 -10.76 -4.12
N GLY A 591 -14.53 -11.21 -2.89
CA GLY A 591 -14.43 -12.61 -2.46
C GLY A 591 -13.00 -13.11 -2.24
N ARG A 592 -12.01 -12.22 -2.20
CA ARG A 592 -10.59 -12.52 -1.94
C ARG A 592 -10.17 -12.00 -0.58
N LYS A 593 -9.47 -12.81 0.18
CA LYS A 593 -8.83 -12.40 1.42
C LYS A 593 -7.59 -11.56 1.12
N VAL A 594 -7.53 -10.34 1.67
CA VAL A 594 -6.41 -9.40 1.47
C VAL A 594 -5.99 -8.79 2.80
N THR A 595 -4.72 -8.37 2.89
CA THR A 595 -4.27 -7.60 4.06
C THR A 595 -4.92 -6.23 4.09
N VAL A 596 -5.23 -5.72 5.28
CA VAL A 596 -5.69 -4.33 5.48
C VAL A 596 -4.53 -3.37 5.29
N TRP A 597 -3.35 -3.73 5.79
CA TRP A 597 -2.12 -2.96 5.59
C TRP A 597 -1.62 -3.10 4.16
N ASP A 598 -1.10 -2.01 3.62
CA ASP A 598 -0.50 -1.97 2.28
C ASP A 598 0.85 -2.73 2.24
N LYS A 599 1.42 -2.84 1.04
CA LYS A 599 2.68 -3.58 0.82
C LYS A 599 3.82 -3.07 1.70
N ASN A 600 3.94 -1.75 1.91
CA ASN A 600 5.07 -1.17 2.64
C ASN A 600 4.95 -1.50 4.14
N VAL A 601 3.75 -1.36 4.68
CA VAL A 601 3.46 -1.72 6.08
C VAL A 601 3.60 -3.22 6.30
N VAL A 602 3.11 -4.06 5.37
CA VAL A 602 3.27 -5.52 5.44
C VAL A 602 4.74 -5.91 5.50
N GLU A 603 5.59 -5.32 4.64
CA GLU A 603 7.04 -5.60 4.62
C GLU A 603 7.72 -5.09 5.91
N GLU A 604 7.39 -3.90 6.40
CA GLU A 604 7.93 -3.36 7.66
C GLU A 604 7.50 -4.20 8.88
N ALA A 605 6.30 -4.79 8.83
CA ALA A 605 5.75 -5.65 9.88
C ALA A 605 6.20 -7.13 9.76
N GLY A 606 7.22 -7.42 8.97
CA GLY A 606 7.82 -8.75 8.83
C GLY A 606 7.16 -9.66 7.80
N GLY A 607 6.19 -9.18 7.04
CA GLY A 607 5.55 -9.95 5.97
C GLY A 607 6.45 -10.10 4.75
N VAL A 608 6.54 -11.31 4.20
CA VAL A 608 7.29 -11.58 2.97
C VAL A 608 6.33 -11.80 1.82
N LYS A 609 6.43 -10.91 0.84
CA LYS A 609 5.58 -10.90 -0.35
C LYS A 609 6.17 -11.76 -1.48
N TYR A 610 5.33 -12.54 -2.12
CA TYR A 610 5.63 -13.32 -3.32
C TYR A 610 4.89 -12.71 -4.51
N ASP A 611 5.62 -12.18 -5.50
CA ASP A 611 5.01 -11.45 -6.62
C ASP A 611 4.81 -12.35 -7.84
N PHE A 612 3.54 -12.70 -8.11
CA PHE A 612 3.09 -13.40 -9.31
C PHE A 612 2.14 -12.50 -10.10
N LEU A 613 2.69 -11.81 -11.10
CA LEU A 613 1.98 -10.80 -11.86
C LEU A 613 1.30 -11.41 -13.10
N GLY A 614 -0.02 -11.25 -13.20
CA GLY A 614 -0.76 -11.64 -14.40
C GLY A 614 -0.45 -10.69 -15.56
N LEU A 615 0.17 -11.19 -16.63
CA LEU A 615 0.53 -10.40 -17.80
C LEU A 615 -0.22 -10.86 -19.04
N THR A 616 -1.04 -9.97 -19.60
CA THR A 616 -1.84 -10.23 -20.81
C THR A 616 -0.98 -10.63 -22.02
N THR A 617 0.20 -10.03 -22.16
CA THR A 617 1.12 -10.33 -23.26
C THR A 617 1.56 -11.79 -23.27
N ILE A 618 1.79 -12.42 -22.09
CA ILE A 618 2.09 -13.85 -22.02
C ILE A 618 0.92 -14.67 -22.53
N SER A 619 -0.31 -14.29 -22.19
CA SER A 619 -1.52 -14.96 -22.71
C SER A 619 -1.66 -14.79 -24.23
N VAL A 620 -1.25 -13.66 -24.80
CA VAL A 620 -1.22 -13.43 -26.25
C VAL A 620 -0.18 -14.34 -26.91
N ILE A 621 1.03 -14.44 -26.36
CA ILE A 621 2.08 -15.33 -26.86
C ILE A 621 1.60 -16.79 -26.81
N GLU A 622 1.00 -17.21 -25.71
CA GLU A 622 0.43 -18.56 -25.53
C GLU A 622 -0.65 -18.87 -26.58
N LEU A 623 -1.54 -17.91 -26.85
CA LEU A 623 -2.54 -18.04 -27.90
C LEU A 623 -1.90 -18.15 -29.30
N CYS A 624 -0.88 -17.34 -29.59
CA CYS A 624 -0.11 -17.43 -30.83
C CYS A 624 0.53 -18.81 -31.01
N LEU A 625 1.18 -19.34 -29.96
CA LEU A 625 1.77 -20.68 -29.98
C LEU A 625 0.71 -21.75 -30.20
N SER A 626 -0.48 -21.61 -29.63
CA SER A 626 -1.58 -22.56 -29.85
C SER A 626 -2.02 -22.63 -31.33
N TYR A 627 -2.10 -21.45 -32.00
CA TYR A 627 -2.36 -21.41 -33.45
C TYR A 627 -1.24 -21.98 -34.29
N ILE A 628 0.02 -21.70 -33.97
CA ILE A 628 1.19 -22.24 -34.64
C ILE A 628 1.19 -23.78 -34.50
N ASN A 629 1.04 -24.31 -33.32
CA ASN A 629 1.02 -25.72 -33.01
C ASN A 629 -0.08 -26.44 -33.79
N LYS A 630 -1.29 -25.86 -33.81
CA LYS A 630 -2.43 -26.40 -34.55
C LYS A 630 -2.22 -26.39 -36.06
N ASN A 631 -1.64 -25.34 -36.64
CA ASN A 631 -1.52 -25.16 -38.07
C ASN A 631 -0.36 -25.95 -38.69
N TYR A 632 0.69 -26.18 -37.89
CA TYR A 632 1.90 -26.83 -38.37
C TYR A 632 2.14 -28.22 -37.76
N ASP A 633 1.19 -28.71 -36.93
CA ASP A 633 1.29 -30.00 -36.22
C ASP A 633 2.61 -30.19 -35.43
N ILE A 634 2.96 -29.14 -34.69
CA ILE A 634 4.15 -29.11 -33.83
C ILE A 634 3.72 -28.86 -32.39
N ASN A 635 4.67 -28.95 -31.43
CA ASN A 635 4.40 -28.72 -30.01
C ASN A 635 5.43 -27.74 -29.41
N LEU A 636 5.32 -26.45 -29.75
CA LEU A 636 6.13 -25.41 -29.19
C LEU A 636 5.49 -24.85 -27.90
N THR A 637 6.31 -24.67 -26.90
CA THR A 637 5.94 -24.00 -25.63
C THR A 637 6.64 -22.66 -25.51
N ILE A 638 6.16 -21.81 -24.59
CA ILE A 638 6.84 -20.53 -24.30
C ILE A 638 8.28 -20.76 -23.80
N LYS A 639 8.53 -21.87 -23.12
CA LYS A 639 9.87 -22.28 -22.67
C LYS A 639 10.83 -22.51 -23.85
N ASP A 640 10.33 -23.12 -24.92
CA ASP A 640 11.12 -23.35 -26.13
C ASP A 640 11.59 -22.04 -26.77
N LEU A 641 10.79 -20.98 -26.68
CA LEU A 641 11.17 -19.65 -27.17
C LEU A 641 12.39 -19.10 -26.40
N TYR A 642 12.47 -19.31 -25.09
CA TYR A 642 13.61 -18.83 -24.30
C TYR A 642 14.86 -19.68 -24.44
N GLU A 643 14.71 -20.98 -24.66
CA GLU A 643 15.83 -21.92 -24.68
C GLU A 643 16.40 -22.22 -26.08
N ASN A 644 15.55 -22.16 -27.10
CA ASN A 644 15.86 -22.75 -28.42
C ASN A 644 15.78 -21.76 -29.58
N VAL A 645 15.22 -20.56 -29.39
CA VAL A 645 15.13 -19.55 -30.46
C VAL A 645 16.23 -18.49 -30.28
N ASP A 646 17.06 -18.29 -31.32
CA ASP A 646 17.99 -17.17 -31.34
C ASP A 646 17.27 -15.87 -31.75
N ILE A 647 16.80 -15.12 -30.77
CA ILE A 647 16.11 -13.83 -30.96
C ILE A 647 17.05 -12.69 -31.42
N ARG A 648 18.39 -12.91 -31.41
CA ARG A 648 19.37 -11.87 -31.71
C ARG A 648 19.63 -11.72 -33.22
N SER A 649 19.34 -12.76 -33.98
CA SER A 649 19.60 -12.82 -35.40
C SER A 649 18.36 -12.66 -36.31
N ASP A 650 17.15 -12.32 -35.74
CA ASP A 650 15.94 -12.20 -36.52
C ASP A 650 15.81 -10.82 -37.19
N GLU A 651 16.45 -10.69 -38.38
CA GLU A 651 16.43 -9.47 -39.18
C GLU A 651 14.99 -9.03 -39.56
N ASN A 652 14.05 -9.97 -39.72
CA ASN A 652 12.68 -9.65 -40.13
C ASN A 652 11.94 -8.92 -39.01
N SER A 653 12.08 -9.37 -37.76
CA SER A 653 11.49 -8.67 -36.60
C SER A 653 12.10 -7.28 -36.40
N PHE A 654 13.42 -7.11 -36.56
CA PHE A 654 14.05 -5.80 -36.47
C PHE A 654 13.61 -4.87 -37.61
N ASN A 655 13.47 -5.38 -38.84
CA ASN A 655 12.95 -4.58 -39.96
C ASN A 655 11.49 -4.15 -39.73
N MET A 656 10.63 -5.01 -39.19
CA MET A 656 9.26 -4.67 -38.79
C MET A 656 9.27 -3.51 -37.78
N LEU A 657 10.12 -3.59 -36.75
CA LEU A 657 10.23 -2.56 -35.72
C LEU A 657 10.81 -1.23 -36.27
N LYS A 658 11.78 -1.26 -37.19
CA LYS A 658 12.29 -0.07 -37.90
C LYS A 658 11.18 0.66 -38.64
N HIS A 659 10.22 -0.04 -39.19
CA HIS A 659 9.02 0.53 -39.84
C HIS A 659 7.90 0.89 -38.90
N GLN A 660 8.12 0.80 -37.60
CA GLN A 660 7.17 1.10 -36.51
C GLN A 660 5.91 0.21 -36.55
N GLU A 661 5.99 -0.95 -37.16
CA GLU A 661 4.92 -1.97 -37.16
C GLU A 661 4.98 -2.77 -35.85
N SER A 662 4.54 -2.14 -34.75
CA SER A 662 4.71 -2.65 -33.38
C SER A 662 3.39 -2.87 -32.64
N GLU A 663 2.29 -3.04 -33.34
CA GLU A 663 0.99 -3.42 -32.78
C GLU A 663 1.12 -4.77 -32.04
N ALA A 664 0.61 -4.82 -30.81
CA ALA A 664 0.73 -5.97 -29.89
C ALA A 664 2.15 -6.36 -29.46
N VAL A 665 3.15 -5.53 -29.75
CA VAL A 665 4.51 -5.69 -29.21
C VAL A 665 4.59 -4.97 -27.86
N PHE A 666 4.70 -5.73 -26.78
CA PHE A 666 4.70 -5.20 -25.42
C PHE A 666 5.67 -4.01 -25.22
N GLN A 667 5.15 -2.94 -24.66
CA GLN A 667 5.85 -1.65 -24.42
C GLN A 667 6.34 -0.89 -25.67
N MET A 668 6.03 -1.36 -26.88
CA MET A 668 6.48 -0.70 -28.13
C MET A 668 5.34 -0.05 -28.94
N GLU A 669 4.10 -0.11 -28.42
CA GLU A 669 2.88 0.23 -29.18
C GLU A 669 2.59 1.73 -29.22
N SER A 670 3.02 2.49 -28.20
CA SER A 670 2.66 3.89 -28.08
C SER A 670 3.39 4.77 -29.11
N ASN A 671 2.79 5.91 -29.44
CA ASN A 671 3.39 6.90 -30.36
C ASN A 671 4.80 7.32 -29.92
N LEU A 672 5.05 7.38 -28.62
CA LEU A 672 6.36 7.65 -28.06
C LEU A 672 7.38 6.62 -28.51
N PHE A 673 7.11 5.33 -28.27
CA PHE A 673 8.02 4.26 -28.64
C PHE A 673 8.16 4.08 -30.15
N LYS A 674 7.09 4.31 -30.91
CA LYS A 674 7.16 4.39 -32.38
C LYS A 674 8.09 5.51 -32.85
N GLY A 675 8.06 6.67 -32.19
CA GLY A 675 9.01 7.77 -32.42
C GLY A 675 10.46 7.37 -32.15
N LEU A 676 10.71 6.74 -30.98
CA LEU A 676 12.05 6.26 -30.61
C LEU A 676 12.58 5.19 -31.59
N MET A 677 11.74 4.24 -32.01
CA MET A 677 12.13 3.23 -33.01
C MET A 677 12.47 3.87 -34.35
N ARG A 678 11.73 4.89 -34.78
CA ARG A 678 12.03 5.63 -35.98
C ARG A 678 13.38 6.36 -35.90
N ASP A 679 13.68 6.98 -34.76
CA ASP A 679 14.86 7.81 -34.58
C ASP A 679 16.12 6.96 -34.29
N ILE A 680 16.00 5.84 -33.57
CA ILE A 680 17.12 4.95 -33.18
C ILE A 680 17.38 3.87 -34.25
N GLN A 681 16.37 3.48 -35.05
CA GLN A 681 16.48 2.43 -36.08
C GLN A 681 17.03 1.11 -35.51
N PRO A 682 16.30 0.41 -34.63
CA PRO A 682 16.79 -0.75 -33.90
C PRO A 682 17.21 -1.88 -34.86
N ASP A 683 18.40 -2.44 -34.67
CA ASP A 683 18.94 -3.59 -35.42
C ASP A 683 19.51 -4.67 -34.52
N SER A 684 19.40 -4.48 -33.22
CA SER A 684 19.85 -5.42 -32.20
C SER A 684 18.90 -5.44 -30.99
N ILE A 685 18.97 -6.52 -30.20
CA ILE A 685 18.24 -6.60 -28.92
C ILE A 685 18.69 -5.50 -27.95
N ASN A 686 19.96 -5.09 -28.02
CA ASN A 686 20.48 -4.00 -27.19
C ASN A 686 19.78 -2.67 -27.49
N ASP A 687 19.47 -2.38 -28.76
CA ASP A 687 18.70 -1.19 -29.11
C ASP A 687 17.29 -1.22 -28.53
N LEU A 688 16.63 -2.38 -28.49
CA LEU A 688 15.31 -2.52 -27.87
C LEU A 688 15.38 -2.30 -26.36
N ILE A 689 16.42 -2.80 -25.70
CA ILE A 689 16.67 -2.54 -24.28
C ILE A 689 16.91 -1.04 -24.04
N VAL A 690 17.69 -0.40 -24.89
CA VAL A 690 17.92 1.06 -24.82
C VAL A 690 16.64 1.84 -25.06
N ILE A 691 15.85 1.50 -26.08
CA ILE A 691 14.57 2.15 -26.40
C ILE A 691 13.64 2.09 -25.19
N THR A 692 13.49 0.92 -24.54
CA THR A 692 12.66 0.78 -23.34
C THR A 692 13.18 1.56 -22.14
N SER A 693 14.50 1.73 -22.05
CA SER A 693 15.15 2.48 -20.98
C SER A 693 15.04 3.99 -21.21
N LEU A 694 15.20 4.47 -22.45
CA LEU A 694 15.11 5.88 -22.83
C LEU A 694 13.66 6.38 -22.98
N GLY A 695 12.69 5.49 -23.21
CA GLY A 695 11.27 5.81 -23.34
C GLY A 695 10.57 6.19 -22.03
N ARG A 696 11.31 6.70 -21.05
CA ARG A 696 10.80 7.19 -19.76
C ARG A 696 10.89 8.72 -19.70
N PRO A 697 9.98 9.38 -18.95
CA PRO A 697 9.91 10.85 -18.90
C PRO A 697 11.26 11.53 -18.66
N GLY A 698 12.08 10.92 -17.83
CA GLY A 698 13.37 11.41 -17.46
C GLY A 698 14.39 11.52 -18.59
N PRO A 699 14.85 10.38 -19.13
CA PRO A 699 15.81 10.37 -20.21
C PRO A 699 15.34 11.13 -21.46
N LEU A 700 14.01 11.18 -21.70
CA LEU A 700 13.40 11.93 -22.79
C LEU A 700 13.60 13.44 -22.59
N GLY A 701 13.28 13.97 -21.40
CA GLY A 701 13.45 15.38 -21.07
C GLY A 701 14.91 15.85 -21.16
N ALA A 702 15.87 14.97 -20.86
CA ALA A 702 17.30 15.25 -21.00
C ALA A 702 17.84 15.12 -22.45
N GLY A 703 17.01 14.76 -23.44
CA GLY A 703 17.44 14.62 -24.85
C GLY A 703 18.39 13.43 -25.08
N MET A 704 18.51 12.49 -24.17
CA MET A 704 19.45 11.37 -24.23
C MET A 704 19.17 10.44 -25.41
N HIS A 705 17.89 10.26 -25.72
CA HIS A 705 17.45 9.48 -26.89
C HIS A 705 17.98 10.05 -28.19
N THR A 706 17.96 11.37 -28.35
CA THR A 706 18.52 12.05 -29.55
C THR A 706 20.03 11.89 -29.62
N LYS A 707 20.72 12.02 -28.47
CA LYS A 707 22.18 11.85 -28.42
C LYS A 707 22.60 10.41 -28.76
N TYR A 708 21.89 9.42 -28.19
CA TYR A 708 22.12 8.03 -28.50
C TYR A 708 21.89 7.72 -29.99
N ALA A 709 20.76 8.17 -30.56
CA ALA A 709 20.41 7.95 -31.95
C ALA A 709 21.46 8.54 -32.91
N LYS A 710 21.85 9.79 -32.70
CA LYS A 710 22.87 10.46 -33.54
C LYS A 710 24.22 9.75 -33.49
N ARG A 711 24.67 9.32 -32.34
CA ARG A 711 25.94 8.60 -32.17
C ARG A 711 25.91 7.23 -32.78
N LYS A 712 24.81 6.48 -32.61
CA LYS A 712 24.58 5.18 -33.25
C LYS A 712 24.61 5.30 -34.77
N LEU A 713 23.95 6.29 -35.33
CA LEU A 713 23.86 6.53 -36.80
C LEU A 713 25.11 7.18 -37.37
N GLY A 714 26.11 7.54 -36.56
CA GLY A 714 27.34 8.18 -36.97
C GLY A 714 27.20 9.67 -37.32
N GLU A 715 26.09 10.29 -36.92
CA GLU A 715 25.83 11.73 -37.12
C GLU A 715 26.55 12.60 -36.08
N GLU A 716 26.93 12.02 -34.94
CA GLU A 716 27.68 12.65 -33.86
C GLU A 716 28.85 11.74 -33.45
N ALA A 717 30.03 12.32 -33.16
CA ALA A 717 31.16 11.56 -32.67
C ALA A 717 30.90 10.98 -31.29
N ILE A 718 31.34 9.73 -31.05
CA ILE A 718 31.28 9.07 -29.71
C ILE A 718 32.32 9.75 -28.83
N VAL A 719 31.89 10.40 -27.78
CA VAL A 719 32.75 11.02 -26.76
C VAL A 719 32.41 10.43 -25.40
N MET A 720 33.43 9.88 -24.71
CA MET A 720 33.30 9.42 -23.34
C MET A 720 33.23 10.60 -22.36
N PRO A 721 32.33 10.58 -21.37
CA PRO A 721 32.19 11.69 -20.42
C PRO A 721 33.42 11.87 -19.53
N LEU A 722 34.13 10.80 -19.24
CA LEU A 722 35.40 10.76 -18.53
C LEU A 722 36.32 9.68 -19.14
N PRO A 723 37.64 9.75 -18.96
CA PRO A 723 38.58 8.69 -19.38
C PRO A 723 38.30 7.35 -18.70
N ASN A 724 38.69 6.26 -19.35
CA ASN A 724 38.59 4.89 -18.82
C ASN A 724 37.14 4.38 -18.57
N LEU A 725 36.17 4.91 -19.32
CA LEU A 725 34.78 4.48 -19.26
C LEU A 725 34.33 3.70 -20.49
N GLU A 726 35.27 3.39 -21.41
CA GLU A 726 34.97 2.68 -22.67
C GLU A 726 34.29 1.33 -22.41
N ASP A 727 34.80 0.54 -21.46
CA ASP A 727 34.24 -0.77 -21.12
C ASP A 727 32.82 -0.71 -20.52
N VAL A 728 32.43 0.45 -19.99
CA VAL A 728 31.11 0.65 -19.38
C VAL A 728 30.11 1.24 -20.37
N LEU A 729 30.57 2.11 -21.27
CA LEU A 729 29.71 2.94 -22.12
C LEU A 729 29.81 2.63 -23.62
N ALA A 730 30.66 1.67 -24.03
CA ALA A 730 30.82 1.32 -25.47
C ALA A 730 29.47 0.88 -26.08
N ASP A 731 28.74 -0.02 -25.42
CA ASP A 731 27.46 -0.57 -25.90
C ASP A 731 26.34 0.50 -25.97
N THR A 732 26.53 1.65 -25.34
CA THR A 732 25.59 2.78 -25.35
C THR A 732 26.16 4.04 -26.02
N TYR A 733 27.17 3.87 -26.87
CA TYR A 733 27.83 4.93 -27.64
C TYR A 733 28.26 6.15 -26.78
N GLY A 734 28.81 5.88 -25.58
CA GLY A 734 29.24 6.93 -24.65
C GLY A 734 28.10 7.68 -23.98
N THR A 735 26.87 7.12 -23.98
CA THR A 735 25.70 7.68 -23.32
C THR A 735 25.36 6.88 -22.09
N ILE A 736 25.10 7.53 -20.94
CA ILE A 736 24.64 6.87 -19.74
C ILE A 736 23.14 6.57 -19.89
N VAL A 737 22.78 5.29 -19.93
CA VAL A 737 21.41 4.81 -20.11
C VAL A 737 20.92 4.02 -18.90
N TYR A 738 21.81 3.22 -18.29
CA TYR A 738 21.46 2.25 -17.25
C TYR A 738 21.93 2.70 -15.86
N GLN A 739 21.19 2.33 -14.84
CA GLN A 739 21.58 2.58 -13.45
C GLN A 739 22.88 1.84 -13.07
N GLU A 740 23.08 0.65 -13.62
CA GLU A 740 24.31 -0.14 -13.46
C GLU A 740 25.55 0.59 -13.97
N GLN A 741 25.40 1.36 -15.05
CA GLN A 741 26.51 2.18 -15.55
C GLN A 741 26.90 3.25 -14.54
N ILE A 742 25.94 3.91 -13.88
CA ILE A 742 26.21 4.90 -12.82
C ILE A 742 26.97 4.25 -11.65
N MET A 743 26.54 3.05 -11.22
CA MET A 743 27.22 2.32 -10.16
C MET A 743 28.66 1.98 -10.57
N LYS A 744 28.88 1.40 -11.74
CA LYS A 744 30.21 1.06 -12.24
C LYS A 744 31.10 2.31 -12.44
N ILE A 745 30.55 3.41 -12.95
CA ILE A 745 31.27 4.67 -13.08
C ILE A 745 31.75 5.16 -11.72
N SER A 746 30.92 5.15 -10.70
CA SER A 746 31.33 5.57 -9.35
C SER A 746 32.44 4.68 -8.74
N GLN A 747 32.40 3.39 -9.04
CA GLN A 747 33.45 2.43 -8.64
C GLN A 747 34.78 2.71 -9.36
N ILE A 748 34.74 2.91 -10.66
CA ILE A 748 35.94 3.19 -11.47
C ILE A 748 36.53 4.56 -11.16
N VAL A 749 35.69 5.60 -11.16
CA VAL A 749 36.15 6.99 -11.01
C VAL A 749 36.58 7.29 -9.59
N ALA A 750 35.84 6.85 -8.57
CA ALA A 750 36.07 7.27 -7.19
C ALA A 750 36.34 6.14 -6.20
N GLY A 751 36.12 4.86 -6.57
CA GLY A 751 36.41 3.73 -5.70
C GLY A 751 35.30 3.42 -4.68
N PHE A 752 34.05 3.70 -5.03
CA PHE A 752 32.90 3.24 -4.24
C PHE A 752 32.84 1.72 -4.19
N ASP A 753 32.46 1.15 -3.06
CA ASP A 753 32.07 -0.25 -2.99
C ASP A 753 30.64 -0.47 -3.54
N ASP A 754 30.23 -1.72 -3.70
CA ASP A 754 28.91 -2.07 -4.27
C ASP A 754 27.75 -1.45 -3.48
N ASN A 755 27.82 -1.43 -2.16
CA ASN A 755 26.79 -0.90 -1.30
C ASN A 755 26.72 0.64 -1.36
N GLN A 756 27.88 1.28 -1.35
CA GLN A 756 28.00 2.73 -1.50
C GLN A 756 27.48 3.18 -2.88
N ALA A 757 27.84 2.47 -3.93
CA ALA A 757 27.37 2.75 -5.30
C ALA A 757 25.84 2.62 -5.40
N ASP A 758 25.25 1.60 -4.78
CA ASP A 758 23.80 1.42 -4.75
C ASP A 758 23.10 2.50 -3.90
N THR A 759 23.56 2.71 -2.68
CA THR A 759 22.86 3.55 -1.69
C THR A 759 23.03 5.04 -1.96
N TYR A 760 24.26 5.48 -2.28
CA TYR A 760 24.58 6.88 -2.42
C TYR A 760 24.55 7.37 -3.88
N MET A 761 25.00 6.57 -4.86
CA MET A 761 24.90 7.01 -6.24
C MET A 761 23.53 6.70 -6.85
N ARG A 762 23.14 5.43 -6.91
CA ARG A 762 21.89 5.05 -7.58
C ARG A 762 20.63 5.54 -6.87
N LYS A 763 20.47 5.19 -5.57
CA LYS A 763 19.23 5.54 -4.84
C LYS A 763 19.11 7.02 -4.53
N ALA A 764 20.21 7.72 -4.23
CA ALA A 764 20.17 9.16 -3.96
C ALA A 764 19.77 9.95 -5.21
N LEU A 765 20.35 9.58 -6.36
CA LEU A 765 19.99 10.18 -7.65
C LEU A 765 18.54 9.88 -8.01
N ALA A 766 18.09 8.62 -7.90
CA ALA A 766 16.71 8.21 -8.21
C ALA A 766 15.67 8.89 -7.32
N LYS A 767 15.96 9.07 -6.01
CA LYS A 767 15.03 9.71 -5.05
C LYS A 767 15.17 11.21 -4.93
N LYS A 768 16.11 11.85 -5.66
CA LYS A 768 16.43 13.28 -5.56
C LYS A 768 16.74 13.75 -4.13
N ASP A 769 17.36 12.88 -3.32
CA ASP A 769 17.71 13.20 -1.94
C ASP A 769 18.84 14.23 -1.92
N LYS A 770 18.50 15.50 -1.75
CA LYS A 770 19.44 16.65 -1.80
C LYS A 770 20.62 16.48 -0.83
N LYS A 771 20.40 15.89 0.36
CA LYS A 771 21.47 15.68 1.36
C LYS A 771 22.43 14.58 0.90
N LYS A 772 21.89 13.46 0.45
CA LYS A 772 22.72 12.35 -0.05
C LYS A 772 23.40 12.73 -1.37
N MET A 773 22.76 13.47 -2.25
CA MET A 773 23.38 13.95 -3.47
C MET A 773 24.57 14.89 -3.21
N ALA A 774 24.48 15.74 -2.18
CA ALA A 774 25.62 16.58 -1.78
C ALA A 774 26.82 15.72 -1.31
N LEU A 775 26.56 14.69 -0.48
CA LEU A 775 27.59 13.72 -0.05
C LEU A 775 28.17 12.96 -1.27
N CYS A 776 27.32 12.49 -2.18
CA CYS A 776 27.75 11.78 -3.39
C CYS A 776 28.68 12.62 -4.23
N ARG A 777 28.36 13.91 -4.42
CA ARG A 777 29.22 14.85 -5.16
C ARG A 777 30.60 14.99 -4.52
N GLU A 778 30.62 15.21 -3.20
CA GLU A 778 31.85 15.38 -2.44
C GLU A 778 32.71 14.11 -2.54
N TRP A 779 32.13 12.95 -2.30
CA TRP A 779 32.84 11.67 -2.33
C TRP A 779 33.30 11.26 -3.73
N LEU A 780 32.49 11.54 -4.76
CA LEU A 780 32.88 11.26 -6.15
C LEU A 780 34.11 12.09 -6.55
N ILE A 781 34.18 13.34 -6.12
CA ILE A 781 35.25 14.27 -6.52
C ILE A 781 36.45 14.16 -5.58
N TYR A 782 36.23 14.35 -4.28
CA TYR A 782 37.28 14.52 -3.25
C TYR A 782 37.55 13.28 -2.42
N GLY A 783 36.61 12.33 -2.41
CA GLY A 783 36.72 11.10 -1.62
C GLY A 783 36.20 11.24 -0.19
N LYS A 784 36.27 10.13 0.55
CA LYS A 784 35.93 9.98 1.98
C LYS A 784 37.10 9.27 2.66
N PRO A 785 37.90 9.96 3.49
CA PRO A 785 39.17 9.43 3.97
C PRO A 785 39.07 8.35 5.06
N GLU A 786 37.96 8.34 5.83
CA GLU A 786 37.82 7.46 7.00
C GLU A 786 36.59 6.54 6.86
N GLN A 787 36.62 5.41 7.57
CA GLN A 787 35.46 4.55 7.73
C GLN A 787 34.51 5.17 8.77
N ASP A 788 33.24 5.25 8.45
CA ASP A 788 32.19 5.79 9.30
C ASP A 788 30.89 4.98 9.14
N GLU A 789 29.76 5.51 9.62
CA GLU A 789 28.43 4.91 9.46
C GLU A 789 28.00 4.74 7.99
N HIS A 790 28.66 5.42 7.05
CA HIS A 790 28.39 5.33 5.61
C HIS A 790 29.29 4.33 4.87
N GLY A 791 30.10 3.56 5.60
CA GLY A 791 30.92 2.48 5.05
C GLY A 791 32.41 2.80 4.94
N ALA A 792 33.10 2.06 4.07
CA ALA A 792 34.53 2.12 3.85
C ALA A 792 35.03 3.49 3.30
N PRO A 793 36.35 3.79 3.40
CA PRO A 793 36.92 4.95 2.74
C PRO A 793 36.70 4.92 1.21
N ILE A 794 36.54 6.10 0.62
CA ILE A 794 36.41 6.30 -0.84
C ILE A 794 37.57 7.16 -1.30
N ASP A 795 38.29 6.75 -2.35
CA ASP A 795 39.46 7.48 -2.85
C ASP A 795 39.12 8.87 -3.39
N GLY A 796 38.01 8.97 -4.15
CA GLY A 796 37.65 10.14 -4.92
C GLY A 796 38.38 10.25 -6.26
N GLY A 797 37.76 10.92 -7.22
CA GLY A 797 38.26 10.98 -8.59
C GLY A 797 39.60 11.72 -8.70
N ILE A 798 39.81 12.78 -7.94
CA ILE A 798 41.08 13.54 -7.95
C ILE A 798 42.25 12.64 -7.52
N LYS A 799 42.11 11.85 -6.46
CA LYS A 799 43.15 10.92 -6.01
C LYS A 799 43.42 9.83 -7.02
N ARG A 800 42.42 9.46 -7.83
CA ARG A 800 42.54 8.48 -8.91
C ARG A 800 43.04 9.07 -10.25
N GLY A 801 43.39 10.35 -10.26
CA GLY A 801 44.03 11.01 -11.37
C GLY A 801 43.10 11.69 -12.37
N TYR A 802 41.84 11.89 -12.02
CA TYR A 802 40.91 12.66 -12.84
C TYR A 802 41.06 14.17 -12.59
N ASP A 803 40.81 14.97 -13.61
CA ASP A 803 40.79 16.43 -13.49
C ASP A 803 39.56 16.92 -12.74
N GLU A 804 39.76 17.88 -11.83
CA GLU A 804 38.66 18.38 -10.98
C GLU A 804 37.55 19.08 -11.80
N GLN A 805 37.92 19.84 -12.81
CA GLN A 805 36.94 20.56 -13.65
C GLN A 805 36.12 19.58 -14.49
N GLN A 806 36.75 18.52 -15.00
CA GLN A 806 36.05 17.44 -15.70
C GLN A 806 35.09 16.70 -14.78
N LEU A 807 35.47 16.42 -13.53
CA LEU A 807 34.60 15.77 -12.53
C LEU A 807 33.41 16.66 -12.14
N LEU A 808 33.62 17.95 -11.97
CA LEU A 808 32.55 18.91 -11.71
C LEU A 808 31.58 19.01 -12.89
N ALA A 809 32.05 19.11 -14.11
CA ALA A 809 31.20 19.11 -15.30
C ALA A 809 30.43 17.79 -15.44
N PHE A 810 31.10 16.65 -15.22
CA PHE A 810 30.45 15.34 -15.21
C PHE A 810 29.36 15.22 -14.15
N TRP A 811 29.60 15.77 -12.94
CA TRP A 811 28.57 15.77 -11.88
C TRP A 811 27.34 16.59 -12.27
N GLU A 812 27.50 17.76 -12.90
CA GLU A 812 26.36 18.57 -13.34
C GLU A 812 25.57 17.87 -14.45
N ASP A 813 26.26 17.21 -15.40
CA ASP A 813 25.60 16.34 -16.38
C ASP A 813 24.84 15.21 -15.68
N LEU A 814 25.46 14.52 -14.72
CA LEU A 814 24.88 13.41 -13.98
C LEU A 814 23.66 13.86 -13.14
N LYS A 815 23.73 15.04 -12.54
CA LYS A 815 22.61 15.66 -11.82
C LYS A 815 21.43 15.98 -12.74
N GLY A 816 21.70 16.45 -13.96
CA GLY A 816 20.69 16.57 -15.01
C GLY A 816 20.02 15.23 -15.33
N TYR A 817 20.79 14.14 -15.39
CA TYR A 817 20.24 12.78 -15.55
C TYR A 817 19.43 12.32 -14.33
N ALA A 818 19.88 12.68 -13.13
CA ALA A 818 19.20 12.36 -11.87
C ALA A 818 17.81 13.00 -11.75
N THR A 819 17.63 14.19 -12.31
CA THR A 819 16.30 14.83 -12.34
C THR A 819 15.29 13.94 -13.05
N TYR A 820 15.75 12.96 -13.79
CA TYR A 820 14.98 12.12 -14.68
C TYR A 820 15.17 10.60 -14.47
N LEU A 821 16.07 10.15 -13.59
CA LEU A 821 16.20 8.74 -13.19
C LEU A 821 15.05 8.36 -12.22
N SER A 822 13.83 8.45 -12.66
CA SER A 822 12.75 7.78 -11.97
C SER A 822 12.85 6.27 -12.20
N ILE A 823 12.90 5.56 -11.13
CA ILE A 823 12.97 4.13 -10.79
C ILE A 823 12.55 3.19 -11.92
#